data_0689536a12befcd40d2f44885b2f3e3f
#
_entry.id   0689536a12befcd40d2f44885b2f3e3f
#
_cell.length_a   1.000
_cell.length_b   1.000
_cell.length_c   1.000
_cell.angle_alpha   90.00
_cell.angle_beta   90.00
_cell.angle_gamma   90.00
#
_symmetry.space_group_name_H-M   'P 1'
#
loop_
_entity.id
_entity.type
_entity.pdbx_description
1 polymer ?
#
loop_
_entity_poly.entity_id
_entity_poly.type
_entity_poly.pdbx_seq_one_letter_code
_entity_poly.pdbx_strand_id
1 'polypeptide(L)'
;MALTEFYNVHKQDIFVGYNSRNYDQFIFKGLLLKMNPAYINEQLITYRKPGHQIVKKANTIPFNNYDVSDIQHSLKQLEAFMGHDIKESQIDFTIDRPLTKAEIEETIKYCTHDVTECLDVLEYKIGDFEAQFSLIEAFNLEFEMFNKTKAQLSAHILGAVKQSTMDDEFDITIPPTLKLGKKYQFVVDWFNNPENKAYKKATFSYEKQHKRELNCMVAGVPHIFAYGGVHGAIPNYHAKGIILLADVASLYPSIMIEYGYLSRKLKNPQKYREIRDERLRLKKLKDKKQQPMKIVLNSTYGILKDENNPLYDPLMSNNVCITGQLLLLDLIEKVEPFCKLIQSNTDGIYMLVNDMKTVDKIKQIAHEWETRTKLSLEFDIYDEIYQKDVNNYILISKDGHYKSKGAYLKKLSPIDNDLPIINKALIEYFVHGTPVEKTINDATKLMDFQKVVKLTHLYKGVVYGEGSTVTINGKSKVVVRNAEPLREKVHRVFASVNPHAKGLYKTKIENNEPIFEKISYTPDHCFINNDNILNVEVPAELDRQYYIDVANDRLNQILNVSEEKINHLPEKLYNNMLESDTFYNFLKLCKENLSIKTDNKTFIDYIKSNCCENYGKTKKLVLFTKWFTLLFNKKTLRVDMVEKKFSEVKDVILKYSELSKSGKTFTINSDLILRELWNIIPNDDLELSEILETQIKLFERVRYINSEIDDGLVYVLNSRTKIKSNFNVYQLKTGKVFNVKIESQLYNILPLQDGDIVKVNKAEYKFGQKIIGKDKDGINIITQDDNKQYLYFYNYDIVYRNYKKLVKSLVED
;
A
#
# COMPACT_ATOMS: atom_id res chain seq x y z
N MET A 1 -18.71 49.43 -13.32
CA MET A 1 -18.35 49.79 -14.71
C MET A 1 -17.05 49.12 -15.09
N ALA A 2 -15.93 49.37 -14.47
CA ALA A 2 -14.61 48.79 -14.85
C ALA A 2 -14.56 47.27 -15.00
N LEU A 3 -15.15 46.48 -14.08
CA LEU A 3 -15.15 45.03 -14.16
C LEU A 3 -15.94 44.50 -15.37
N THR A 4 -17.07 45.16 -15.69
CA THR A 4 -17.90 44.75 -16.84
C THR A 4 -17.22 45.12 -18.16
N GLU A 5 -16.53 46.24 -18.22
CA GLU A 5 -15.72 46.64 -19.36
C GLU A 5 -14.56 45.69 -19.56
N PHE A 6 -13.81 45.40 -18.52
CA PHE A 6 -12.74 44.39 -18.53
C PHE A 6 -13.24 43.03 -19.05
N TYR A 7 -14.34 42.52 -18.50
CA TYR A 7 -14.92 41.26 -18.94
C TYR A 7 -15.31 41.28 -20.42
N ASN A 8 -15.93 42.37 -20.90
CA ASN A 8 -16.34 42.44 -22.30
C ASN A 8 -15.15 42.41 -23.28
N VAL A 9 -14.02 42.98 -22.89
CA VAL A 9 -12.78 42.93 -23.68
C VAL A 9 -12.15 41.53 -23.64
N HIS A 10 -12.11 40.87 -22.47
CA HIS A 10 -11.36 39.66 -22.19
C HIS A 10 -12.21 38.38 -22.16
N LYS A 11 -13.48 38.40 -22.52
CA LYS A 11 -14.40 37.27 -22.40
C LYS A 11 -14.00 36.03 -23.25
N GLN A 12 -13.14 36.21 -24.24
CA GLN A 12 -12.60 35.15 -25.07
C GLN A 12 -11.24 34.63 -24.55
N ASP A 13 -10.60 35.34 -23.63
CA ASP A 13 -9.33 34.96 -23.08
C ASP A 13 -9.47 33.77 -22.10
N ILE A 14 -8.37 33.06 -21.88
CA ILE A 14 -8.32 31.99 -20.88
C ILE A 14 -7.86 32.58 -19.56
N PHE A 15 -8.72 32.50 -18.56
CA PHE A 15 -8.39 32.86 -17.18
C PHE A 15 -7.76 31.67 -16.47
N VAL A 16 -6.57 31.86 -15.96
CA VAL A 16 -5.86 30.81 -15.18
C VAL A 16 -5.94 31.16 -13.70
N GLY A 17 -6.24 30.19 -12.87
CA GLY A 17 -6.26 30.36 -11.43
C GLY A 17 -6.08 29.07 -10.66
N TYR A 18 -5.86 29.15 -9.36
CA TYR A 18 -5.73 28.04 -8.45
C TYR A 18 -7.01 27.84 -7.64
N ASN A 19 -7.64 26.68 -7.75
CA ASN A 19 -8.99 26.40 -7.21
C ASN A 19 -10.09 27.34 -7.73
N SER A 20 -9.82 27.98 -8.84
CA SER A 20 -10.67 29.02 -9.43
C SER A 20 -12.03 28.49 -9.92
N ARG A 21 -12.12 27.19 -10.26
CA ARG A 21 -13.39 26.53 -10.59
C ARG A 21 -14.37 26.48 -9.44
N ASN A 22 -13.88 26.44 -8.19
CA ASN A 22 -14.72 26.32 -7.01
C ASN A 22 -14.93 27.65 -6.29
N TYR A 23 -14.09 28.64 -6.51
CA TYR A 23 -14.11 29.89 -5.78
C TYR A 23 -14.12 31.12 -6.70
N ASP A 24 -13.02 31.49 -7.33
CA ASP A 24 -12.80 32.77 -8.01
C ASP A 24 -13.83 33.05 -9.10
N GLN A 25 -14.17 32.06 -9.92
CA GLN A 25 -15.17 32.23 -10.96
C GLN A 25 -16.55 32.63 -10.42
N PHE A 26 -16.90 32.16 -9.22
CA PHE A 26 -18.21 32.50 -8.63
C PHE A 26 -18.20 33.88 -8.01
N ILE A 27 -17.11 34.32 -7.40
CA ILE A 27 -16.93 35.70 -6.97
C ILE A 27 -17.01 36.63 -8.18
N PHE A 28 -16.23 36.37 -9.23
CA PHE A 28 -16.17 37.16 -10.45
C PHE A 28 -17.55 37.29 -11.15
N LYS A 29 -18.20 36.16 -11.40
CA LYS A 29 -19.53 36.12 -12.02
C LYS A 29 -20.60 36.76 -11.14
N GLY A 30 -20.49 36.56 -9.82
CA GLY A 30 -21.39 37.21 -8.87
C GLY A 30 -21.27 38.74 -8.89
N LEU A 31 -20.07 39.28 -8.97
CA LEU A 31 -19.80 40.70 -9.11
C LEU A 31 -20.38 41.26 -10.41
N LEU A 32 -20.23 40.55 -11.54
CA LEU A 32 -20.87 40.93 -12.81
C LEU A 32 -22.42 40.97 -12.70
N LEU A 33 -22.99 40.08 -11.87
CA LEU A 33 -24.42 40.04 -11.59
C LEU A 33 -24.84 41.02 -10.46
N LYS A 34 -23.92 41.86 -9.98
CA LYS A 34 -24.12 42.83 -8.90
C LYS A 34 -24.52 42.18 -7.54
N MET A 35 -24.10 40.94 -7.30
CA MET A 35 -24.28 40.29 -6.02
C MET A 35 -23.22 40.75 -5.01
N ASN A 36 -23.56 40.70 -3.73
CA ASN A 36 -22.63 41.02 -2.65
C ASN A 36 -21.52 39.96 -2.56
N PRO A 37 -20.23 40.29 -2.76
CA PRO A 37 -19.13 39.35 -2.72
C PRO A 37 -18.91 38.74 -1.34
N ALA A 38 -19.17 39.52 -0.26
CA ALA A 38 -19.04 38.99 1.11
C ALA A 38 -20.06 37.86 1.37
N TYR A 39 -21.27 38.01 0.91
CA TYR A 39 -22.28 36.95 0.97
C TYR A 39 -21.85 35.70 0.19
N ILE A 40 -21.32 35.87 -1.02
CA ILE A 40 -20.86 34.74 -1.83
C ILE A 40 -19.72 34.03 -1.12
N ASN A 41 -18.73 34.77 -0.62
CA ASN A 41 -17.60 34.26 0.13
C ASN A 41 -18.02 33.45 1.36
N GLU A 42 -18.92 34.00 2.18
CA GLU A 42 -19.47 33.33 3.36
C GLU A 42 -20.13 31.99 3.00
N GLN A 43 -21.00 31.99 1.95
CA GLN A 43 -21.66 30.78 1.52
C GLN A 43 -20.67 29.72 0.97
N LEU A 44 -19.60 30.12 0.26
CA LEU A 44 -18.59 29.23 -0.27
C LEU A 44 -17.69 28.69 0.83
N ILE A 45 -17.15 29.53 1.69
CA ILE A 45 -16.08 29.17 2.65
C ILE A 45 -16.68 28.62 3.94
N THR A 46 -17.63 29.36 4.56
CA THR A 46 -18.19 28.99 5.87
C THR A 46 -19.22 27.88 5.74
N TYR A 47 -20.17 28.01 4.82
CA TYR A 47 -21.24 27.03 4.65
C TYR A 47 -20.91 25.93 3.63
N ARG A 48 -19.75 26.01 2.92
CA ARG A 48 -19.28 25.05 1.93
C ARG A 48 -20.33 24.68 0.87
N LYS A 49 -21.18 25.62 0.50
CA LYS A 49 -22.18 25.40 -0.55
C LYS A 49 -21.53 25.42 -1.93
N PRO A 50 -21.94 24.53 -2.86
CA PRO A 50 -21.48 24.59 -4.24
C PRO A 50 -21.81 25.95 -4.89
N GLY A 51 -20.85 26.55 -5.58
CA GLY A 51 -20.99 27.90 -6.14
C GLY A 51 -22.18 28.08 -7.11
N HIS A 52 -22.55 27.05 -7.87
CA HIS A 52 -23.71 27.06 -8.76
C HIS A 52 -25.06 27.17 -8.02
N GLN A 53 -25.13 26.80 -6.76
CA GLN A 53 -26.33 26.96 -5.91
C GLN A 53 -26.43 28.38 -5.37
N ILE A 54 -25.31 29.09 -5.26
CA ILE A 54 -25.23 30.47 -4.76
C ILE A 54 -25.43 31.44 -5.90
N VAL A 55 -24.67 31.35 -6.96
CA VAL A 55 -24.73 32.19 -8.15
C VAL A 55 -25.48 31.42 -9.24
N LYS A 56 -26.81 31.36 -9.10
CA LYS A 56 -27.69 30.53 -9.95
C LYS A 56 -27.58 30.84 -11.46
N LYS A 57 -27.24 32.08 -11.82
CA LYS A 57 -27.06 32.52 -13.22
C LYS A 57 -25.59 32.42 -13.68
N ALA A 58 -24.70 31.80 -12.93
CA ALA A 58 -23.27 31.67 -13.31
C ALA A 58 -23.06 31.03 -14.68
N ASN A 59 -23.94 30.09 -15.07
CA ASN A 59 -23.85 29.41 -16.37
C ASN A 59 -24.25 30.28 -17.57
N THR A 60 -24.88 31.45 -17.36
CA THR A 60 -25.21 32.38 -18.44
C THR A 60 -24.08 33.35 -18.76
N ILE A 61 -23.01 33.32 -17.98
CA ILE A 61 -21.82 34.16 -18.19
C ILE A 61 -20.68 33.25 -18.72
N PRO A 62 -20.34 33.31 -20.00
CA PRO A 62 -19.17 32.61 -20.53
C PRO A 62 -17.91 33.03 -19.81
N PHE A 63 -17.07 32.04 -19.46
CA PHE A 63 -15.83 32.30 -18.74
C PHE A 63 -14.87 31.11 -18.95
N ASN A 64 -13.86 31.32 -19.77
CA ASN A 64 -12.88 30.29 -20.08
C ASN A 64 -11.89 30.17 -18.93
N ASN A 65 -12.16 29.27 -18.00
CA ASN A 65 -11.40 29.14 -16.77
C ASN A 65 -10.57 27.86 -16.76
N TYR A 66 -9.27 27.99 -16.71
CA TYR A 66 -8.34 26.89 -16.50
C TYR A 66 -7.85 26.88 -15.07
N ASP A 67 -8.15 25.81 -14.36
CA ASP A 67 -7.79 25.63 -12.96
C ASP A 67 -6.58 24.74 -12.84
N VAL A 68 -5.45 25.28 -12.36
CA VAL A 68 -4.18 24.55 -12.21
C VAL A 68 -4.09 23.80 -10.89
N SER A 69 -5.11 23.87 -10.02
CA SER A 69 -5.11 23.17 -8.75
C SER A 69 -5.15 21.65 -8.90
N ASP A 70 -4.63 20.97 -7.92
CA ASP A 70 -4.83 19.55 -7.72
C ASP A 70 -5.54 19.29 -6.37
N ILE A 71 -6.00 18.05 -6.18
CA ILE A 71 -6.74 17.67 -4.98
C ILE A 71 -5.82 17.52 -3.76
N GLN A 72 -4.51 17.35 -3.98
CA GLN A 72 -3.56 16.93 -2.93
C GLN A 72 -2.89 18.12 -2.24
N HIS A 73 -2.59 19.20 -2.98
CA HIS A 73 -1.79 20.30 -2.51
C HIS A 73 -2.59 21.62 -2.46
N SER A 74 -2.16 22.55 -1.64
CA SER A 74 -2.56 23.96 -1.72
C SER A 74 -1.51 24.75 -2.49
N LEU A 75 -1.86 25.95 -2.98
CA LEU A 75 -0.91 26.83 -3.66
C LEU A 75 0.35 27.04 -2.81
N LYS A 76 0.19 27.39 -1.54
CA LYS A 76 1.32 27.57 -0.58
C LYS A 76 2.19 26.31 -0.41
N GLN A 77 1.66 25.11 -0.58
CA GLN A 77 2.51 23.91 -0.62
C GLN A 77 3.32 23.79 -1.89
N LEU A 78 2.73 24.15 -3.04
CA LEU A 78 3.46 24.15 -4.32
C LEU A 78 4.54 25.21 -4.33
N GLU A 79 4.23 26.42 -3.84
CA GLU A 79 5.23 27.48 -3.61
C GLU A 79 6.39 26.97 -2.74
N ALA A 80 6.06 26.26 -1.64
CA ALA A 80 7.07 25.66 -0.79
C ALA A 80 7.94 24.65 -1.53
N PHE A 81 7.35 23.77 -2.32
CA PHE A 81 8.09 22.80 -3.12
C PHE A 81 8.98 23.45 -4.17
N MET A 82 8.49 24.52 -4.78
CA MET A 82 9.26 25.31 -5.76
C MET A 82 10.40 26.14 -5.14
N GLY A 83 10.43 26.29 -3.82
CA GLY A 83 11.43 27.06 -3.10
C GLY A 83 11.11 28.56 -2.98
N HIS A 84 9.90 28.97 -3.31
CA HIS A 84 9.43 30.36 -3.30
C HIS A 84 9.04 30.84 -1.90
N ASP A 85 8.79 32.14 -1.73
CA ASP A 85 8.30 32.72 -0.46
C ASP A 85 6.88 32.23 -0.17
N ILE A 86 6.66 31.65 1.03
CA ILE A 86 5.37 31.12 1.46
C ILE A 86 4.74 31.85 2.64
N LYS A 87 5.19 33.07 2.90
CA LYS A 87 4.62 33.88 3.96
C LYS A 87 3.17 34.26 3.65
N GLU A 88 2.33 34.14 4.66
CA GLU A 88 0.94 34.58 4.59
C GLU A 88 0.84 36.11 4.72
N SER A 89 -0.24 36.71 4.17
CA SER A 89 -0.54 38.13 4.34
C SER A 89 -0.57 38.53 5.82
N GLN A 90 -0.09 39.73 6.14
CA GLN A 90 -0.19 40.25 7.50
C GLN A 90 -1.62 40.73 7.84
N ILE A 91 -2.47 40.88 6.84
CA ILE A 91 -3.86 41.33 7.02
C ILE A 91 -4.70 40.15 7.52
N ASP A 92 -5.47 40.37 8.57
CA ASP A 92 -6.43 39.39 9.08
C ASP A 92 -7.64 39.29 8.14
N PHE A 93 -7.89 38.10 7.61
CA PHE A 93 -9.03 37.85 6.73
C PHE A 93 -10.41 37.98 7.44
N THR A 94 -10.43 38.10 8.76
CA THR A 94 -11.66 38.24 9.56
C THR A 94 -12.03 39.70 9.86
N ILE A 95 -11.29 40.66 9.29
CA ILE A 95 -11.58 42.09 9.47
C ILE A 95 -12.99 42.39 8.95
N ASP A 96 -13.82 42.96 9.82
CA ASP A 96 -15.22 43.35 9.54
C ASP A 96 -15.41 44.85 9.24
N ARG A 97 -14.33 45.64 9.18
CA ARG A 97 -14.29 47.07 8.82
C ARG A 97 -13.69 47.30 7.45
N PRO A 98 -13.90 48.45 6.84
CA PRO A 98 -13.18 48.85 5.63
C PRO A 98 -11.67 48.84 5.88
N LEU A 99 -10.91 48.33 4.91
CA LEU A 99 -9.45 48.29 4.95
C LEU A 99 -8.90 49.72 4.82
N THR A 100 -7.84 50.03 5.51
CA THR A 100 -7.04 51.23 5.33
C THR A 100 -6.31 51.17 3.99
N LYS A 101 -5.82 52.35 3.53
CA LYS A 101 -5.03 52.41 2.28
C LYS A 101 -3.81 51.50 2.28
N ALA A 102 -3.09 51.45 3.40
CA ALA A 102 -1.93 50.57 3.55
C ALA A 102 -2.31 49.08 3.52
N GLU A 103 -3.42 48.70 4.17
CA GLU A 103 -3.93 47.34 4.13
C GLU A 103 -4.39 46.92 2.72
N ILE A 104 -4.98 47.84 1.95
CA ILE A 104 -5.36 47.63 0.55
C ILE A 104 -4.10 47.39 -0.30
N GLU A 105 -3.06 48.22 -0.13
CA GLU A 105 -1.78 48.06 -0.84
C GLU A 105 -1.12 46.72 -0.55
N GLU A 106 -1.10 46.31 0.72
CA GLU A 106 -0.58 45.00 1.14
C GLU A 106 -1.42 43.84 0.58
N THR A 107 -2.75 43.96 0.59
CA THR A 107 -3.63 42.94 0.02
C THR A 107 -3.42 42.81 -1.49
N ILE A 108 -3.25 43.90 -2.22
CA ILE A 108 -2.96 43.87 -3.66
C ILE A 108 -1.62 43.20 -3.91
N LYS A 109 -0.59 43.54 -3.13
CA LYS A 109 0.72 42.91 -3.24
C LYS A 109 0.68 41.41 -3.01
N TYR A 110 -0.04 40.99 -1.97
CA TYR A 110 -0.26 39.56 -1.67
C TYR A 110 -1.01 38.85 -2.79
N CYS A 111 -2.12 39.42 -3.29
CA CYS A 111 -2.86 38.86 -4.41
C CYS A 111 -2.01 38.77 -5.69
N THR A 112 -1.17 39.79 -5.94
CA THR A 112 -0.25 39.76 -7.11
C THR A 112 0.75 38.62 -6.98
N HIS A 113 1.29 38.39 -5.79
CA HIS A 113 2.15 37.25 -5.51
C HIS A 113 1.43 35.92 -5.82
N ASP A 114 0.25 35.69 -5.26
CA ASP A 114 -0.52 34.47 -5.49
C ASP A 114 -0.82 34.24 -7.00
N VAL A 115 -1.09 35.30 -7.77
CA VAL A 115 -1.27 35.23 -9.22
C VAL A 115 0.03 34.82 -9.93
N THR A 116 1.17 35.41 -9.53
CA THR A 116 2.47 35.02 -10.10
C THR A 116 2.77 33.55 -9.82
N GLU A 117 2.56 33.07 -8.61
CA GLU A 117 2.75 31.66 -8.23
C GLU A 117 1.82 30.73 -9.02
N CYS A 118 0.59 31.14 -9.34
CA CYS A 118 -0.29 30.39 -10.23
C CYS A 118 0.30 30.24 -11.64
N LEU A 119 0.98 31.27 -12.16
CA LEU A 119 1.66 31.20 -13.46
C LEU A 119 2.84 30.24 -13.41
N ASP A 120 3.64 30.27 -12.36
CA ASP A 120 4.75 29.36 -12.16
C ASP A 120 4.27 27.90 -12.07
N VAL A 121 3.18 27.64 -11.33
CA VAL A 121 2.52 26.32 -11.32
C VAL A 121 2.01 25.93 -12.71
N LEU A 122 1.46 26.86 -13.49
CA LEU A 122 1.03 26.60 -14.88
C LEU A 122 2.23 26.20 -15.73
N GLU A 123 3.36 26.87 -15.63
CA GLU A 123 4.58 26.55 -16.38
C GLU A 123 5.00 25.09 -16.13
N TYR A 124 5.06 24.65 -14.88
CA TYR A 124 5.35 23.24 -14.56
C TYR A 124 4.26 22.26 -15.00
N LYS A 125 3.01 22.69 -15.09
CA LYS A 125 1.86 21.91 -15.56
C LYS A 125 1.49 22.21 -17.02
N ILE A 126 2.34 22.89 -17.77
CA ILE A 126 2.03 23.35 -19.15
C ILE A 126 1.60 22.17 -20.05
N GLY A 127 2.22 20.99 -19.86
CA GLY A 127 1.84 19.80 -20.61
C GLY A 127 0.39 19.33 -20.34
N ASP A 128 -0.17 19.60 -19.15
CA ASP A 128 -1.57 19.33 -18.84
C ASP A 128 -2.52 20.33 -19.51
N PHE A 129 -2.10 21.60 -19.58
CA PHE A 129 -2.81 22.66 -20.29
C PHE A 129 -2.85 22.36 -21.79
N GLU A 130 -1.66 22.11 -22.40
CA GLU A 130 -1.53 21.76 -23.80
C GLU A 130 -2.34 20.49 -24.15
N ALA A 131 -2.33 19.50 -23.26
CA ALA A 131 -3.11 18.28 -23.46
C ALA A 131 -4.61 18.55 -23.48
N GLN A 132 -5.12 19.48 -22.66
CA GLN A 132 -6.52 19.86 -22.64
C GLN A 132 -6.87 20.69 -23.88
N PHE A 133 -6.00 21.62 -24.28
CA PHE A 133 -6.15 22.40 -25.50
C PHE A 133 -6.17 21.48 -26.74
N SER A 134 -5.25 20.52 -26.80
CA SER A 134 -5.20 19.52 -27.85
C SER A 134 -6.45 18.64 -27.95
N LEU A 135 -7.17 18.41 -26.83
CA LEU A 135 -8.46 17.72 -26.86
C LEU A 135 -9.52 18.56 -27.57
N ILE A 136 -9.58 19.87 -27.29
CA ILE A 136 -10.54 20.80 -27.93
C ILE A 136 -10.29 20.82 -29.45
N GLU A 137 -9.03 20.98 -29.87
CA GLU A 137 -8.66 21.02 -31.30
C GLU A 137 -8.88 19.67 -31.98
N ALA A 138 -8.37 18.58 -31.44
CA ALA A 138 -8.40 17.26 -32.06
C ALA A 138 -9.83 16.75 -32.30
N PHE A 139 -10.78 17.15 -31.47
CA PHE A 139 -12.19 16.74 -31.54
C PHE A 139 -13.12 17.85 -32.01
N ASN A 140 -12.58 18.99 -32.46
CA ASN A 140 -13.33 20.16 -32.94
C ASN A 140 -14.47 20.57 -31.99
N LEU A 141 -14.13 20.72 -30.68
CA LEU A 141 -15.09 21.08 -29.66
C LEU A 141 -15.24 22.62 -29.60
N GLU A 142 -16.41 23.06 -29.14
CA GLU A 142 -16.61 24.47 -28.81
C GLU A 142 -15.63 24.91 -27.71
N PHE A 143 -15.08 26.13 -27.83
CA PHE A 143 -14.03 26.60 -26.94
C PHE A 143 -14.47 26.71 -25.47
N GLU A 144 -15.75 26.94 -25.20
CA GLU A 144 -16.36 26.93 -23.88
C GLU A 144 -16.20 25.58 -23.15
N MET A 145 -15.99 24.50 -23.90
CA MET A 145 -15.71 23.18 -23.32
C MET A 145 -14.37 23.13 -22.61
N PHE A 146 -13.48 24.09 -22.82
CA PHE A 146 -12.21 24.21 -22.11
C PHE A 146 -12.37 24.27 -20.57
N ASN A 147 -13.51 24.74 -20.09
CA ASN A 147 -13.85 24.76 -18.67
C ASN A 147 -14.09 23.37 -18.04
N LYS A 148 -14.26 22.35 -18.86
CA LYS A 148 -14.57 20.99 -18.40
C LYS A 148 -13.30 20.27 -17.98
N THR A 149 -13.43 19.33 -17.06
CA THR A 149 -12.34 18.41 -16.73
C THR A 149 -12.08 17.43 -17.89
N LYS A 150 -10.88 16.84 -17.96
CA LYS A 150 -10.56 15.80 -18.94
C LYS A 150 -11.60 14.67 -18.95
N ALA A 151 -12.12 14.29 -17.77
CA ALA A 151 -13.19 13.30 -17.63
C ALA A 151 -14.52 13.74 -18.28
N GLN A 152 -14.92 14.98 -18.09
CA GLN A 152 -16.13 15.54 -18.70
C GLN A 152 -15.98 15.72 -20.22
N LEU A 153 -14.80 16.15 -20.69
CA LEU A 153 -14.49 16.22 -22.11
C LEU A 153 -14.54 14.83 -22.75
N SER A 154 -13.95 13.82 -22.12
CA SER A 154 -13.99 12.45 -22.63
C SER A 154 -15.42 11.92 -22.75
N ALA A 155 -16.26 12.16 -21.74
CA ALA A 155 -17.66 11.79 -21.79
C ALA A 155 -18.41 12.50 -22.94
N HIS A 156 -18.15 13.79 -23.14
CA HIS A 156 -18.75 14.59 -24.23
C HIS A 156 -18.28 14.10 -25.61
N ILE A 157 -16.97 13.91 -25.80
CA ILE A 157 -16.38 13.39 -27.03
C ILE A 157 -16.99 12.05 -27.41
N LEU A 158 -17.24 11.19 -26.45
CA LEU A 158 -17.82 9.87 -26.64
C LEU A 158 -19.35 9.90 -26.79
N GLY A 159 -19.98 11.06 -26.70
CA GLY A 159 -21.43 11.21 -26.87
C GLY A 159 -22.23 10.61 -25.74
N ALA A 160 -21.71 10.65 -24.50
CA ALA A 160 -22.42 10.16 -23.33
C ALA A 160 -23.66 11.00 -23.01
N VAL A 161 -24.73 10.36 -22.57
CA VAL A 161 -25.99 11.01 -22.19
C VAL A 161 -26.28 10.74 -20.71
N LYS A 162 -26.40 11.80 -19.95
CA LYS A 162 -26.77 11.69 -18.52
C LYS A 162 -28.17 11.09 -18.41
N GLN A 163 -28.30 10.03 -17.64
CA GLN A 163 -29.57 9.37 -17.37
C GLN A 163 -30.26 9.99 -16.16
N SER A 164 -31.58 9.90 -16.14
CA SER A 164 -32.40 10.43 -15.02
C SER A 164 -32.33 9.55 -13.78
N THR A 165 -32.04 8.25 -13.94
CA THR A 165 -31.90 7.29 -12.85
C THR A 165 -30.46 6.88 -12.68
N MET A 166 -30.05 6.71 -11.43
CA MET A 166 -28.70 6.22 -11.09
C MET A 166 -28.66 4.70 -11.30
N ASP A 167 -27.62 4.24 -11.98
CA ASP A 167 -27.34 2.83 -12.15
C ASP A 167 -26.81 2.24 -10.84
N ASP A 168 -27.31 1.07 -10.43
CA ASP A 168 -26.91 0.36 -9.22
C ASP A 168 -26.62 -1.12 -9.42
N GLU A 169 -26.35 -1.52 -10.62
CA GLU A 169 -25.95 -2.86 -11.02
C GLU A 169 -24.46 -3.08 -10.76
N PHE A 170 -24.15 -3.98 -9.84
CA PHE A 170 -22.76 -4.27 -9.43
C PHE A 170 -22.36 -5.72 -9.71
N ASP A 171 -23.06 -6.42 -10.55
CA ASP A 171 -22.72 -7.79 -10.96
C ASP A 171 -21.41 -7.86 -11.74
N ILE A 172 -20.96 -9.08 -12.00
CA ILE A 172 -19.75 -9.35 -12.74
C ILE A 172 -19.99 -10.41 -13.80
N THR A 173 -19.15 -10.40 -14.83
CA THR A 173 -19.11 -11.43 -15.87
C THR A 173 -17.69 -11.98 -15.93
N ILE A 174 -17.55 -13.29 -15.81
CA ILE A 174 -16.25 -13.95 -16.01
C ILE A 174 -15.92 -13.94 -17.50
N PRO A 175 -14.72 -13.49 -17.91
CA PRO A 175 -14.38 -13.39 -19.33
C PRO A 175 -14.39 -14.76 -20.01
N PRO A 176 -15.04 -14.90 -21.16
CA PRO A 176 -15.17 -16.20 -21.85
C PRO A 176 -13.85 -16.75 -22.37
N THR A 177 -12.85 -15.92 -22.50
CA THR A 177 -11.50 -16.27 -22.94
C THR A 177 -10.60 -16.75 -21.79
N LEU A 178 -11.06 -16.73 -20.54
CA LEU A 178 -10.30 -17.21 -19.39
C LEU A 178 -10.02 -18.71 -19.51
N LYS A 179 -8.76 -19.09 -19.34
CA LYS A 179 -8.32 -20.50 -19.28
C LYS A 179 -7.49 -20.71 -18.00
N LEU A 180 -8.18 -20.70 -16.89
CA LEU A 180 -7.57 -20.91 -15.56
C LEU A 180 -7.69 -22.37 -15.16
N GLY A 181 -6.61 -22.95 -14.64
CA GLY A 181 -6.58 -24.30 -14.11
C GLY A 181 -7.16 -24.39 -12.70
N LYS A 182 -7.29 -25.62 -12.22
CA LYS A 182 -7.86 -25.89 -10.88
C LYS A 182 -7.09 -25.21 -9.76
N LYS A 183 -5.79 -24.96 -9.94
CA LYS A 183 -4.90 -24.36 -8.94
C LYS A 183 -5.39 -23.01 -8.45
N TYR A 184 -5.91 -22.19 -9.33
CA TYR A 184 -6.34 -20.81 -9.02
C TYR A 184 -7.84 -20.58 -9.20
N GLN A 185 -8.62 -21.63 -9.44
CA GLN A 185 -10.07 -21.53 -9.60
C GLN A 185 -10.76 -20.85 -8.41
N PHE A 186 -10.21 -20.99 -7.21
CA PHE A 186 -10.75 -20.37 -6.00
C PHE A 186 -10.83 -18.83 -6.08
N VAL A 187 -10.03 -18.18 -6.95
CA VAL A 187 -10.10 -16.72 -7.16
C VAL A 187 -11.39 -16.38 -7.92
N VAL A 188 -11.74 -17.18 -8.94
CA VAL A 188 -13.01 -17.04 -9.69
C VAL A 188 -14.19 -17.30 -8.76
N ASP A 189 -14.10 -18.33 -7.93
CA ASP A 189 -15.15 -18.68 -6.97
C ASP A 189 -15.38 -17.57 -5.95
N TRP A 190 -14.30 -16.90 -5.52
CA TRP A 190 -14.38 -15.75 -4.62
C TRP A 190 -15.12 -14.56 -5.25
N PHE A 191 -14.83 -14.22 -6.52
CA PHE A 191 -15.54 -13.18 -7.24
C PHE A 191 -17.01 -13.52 -7.52
N ASN A 192 -17.31 -14.79 -7.77
CA ASN A 192 -18.69 -15.27 -7.98
C ASN A 192 -19.52 -15.33 -6.70
N ASN A 193 -18.89 -15.30 -5.52
CA ASN A 193 -19.61 -15.36 -4.26
C ASN A 193 -20.38 -14.04 -4.02
N PRO A 194 -21.71 -14.07 -3.87
CA PRO A 194 -22.53 -12.88 -3.65
C PRO A 194 -22.12 -12.04 -2.43
N GLU A 195 -21.54 -12.66 -1.40
CA GLU A 195 -21.08 -11.96 -0.19
C GLU A 195 -19.86 -11.06 -0.44
N ASN A 196 -19.13 -11.32 -1.52
CA ASN A 196 -17.94 -10.55 -1.89
C ASN A 196 -18.23 -9.46 -2.93
N LYS A 197 -19.49 -9.28 -3.35
CA LYS A 197 -19.85 -8.27 -4.35
C LYS A 197 -19.61 -6.84 -3.86
N ALA A 198 -19.22 -5.95 -4.76
CA ALA A 198 -19.21 -4.52 -4.51
C ALA A 198 -20.63 -3.98 -4.36
N TYR A 199 -20.83 -3.00 -3.48
CA TYR A 199 -22.12 -2.34 -3.27
C TYR A 199 -22.00 -0.84 -3.44
N LYS A 200 -23.17 -0.18 -3.51
CA LYS A 200 -23.27 1.28 -3.49
C LYS A 200 -22.63 1.91 -2.26
N LYS A 201 -22.22 3.15 -2.40
CA LYS A 201 -21.69 4.02 -1.32
C LYS A 201 -22.54 4.08 -0.05
N ALA A 202 -23.87 3.86 -0.16
CA ALA A 202 -24.77 3.83 0.99
C ALA A 202 -24.44 2.71 2.01
N THR A 203 -23.71 1.66 1.57
CA THR A 203 -23.25 0.55 2.41
C THR A 203 -21.76 0.68 2.80
N PHE A 204 -21.16 1.83 2.54
CA PHE A 204 -19.74 2.09 2.76
C PHE A 204 -19.26 1.87 4.22
N SER A 205 -20.14 2.06 5.21
CA SER A 205 -19.82 1.75 6.60
C SER A 205 -19.61 0.25 6.84
N TYR A 206 -20.37 -0.59 6.13
CA TYR A 206 -20.19 -2.04 6.16
C TYR A 206 -18.91 -2.45 5.42
N GLU A 207 -18.66 -1.88 4.24
CA GLU A 207 -17.43 -2.13 3.47
C GLU A 207 -16.17 -1.66 4.18
N LYS A 208 -16.25 -0.58 4.96
CA LYS A 208 -15.14 -0.08 5.76
C LYS A 208 -14.79 -1.02 6.92
N GLN A 209 -15.76 -1.77 7.44
CA GLN A 209 -15.56 -2.79 8.46
C GLN A 209 -15.11 -4.14 7.88
N HIS A 210 -15.52 -4.45 6.65
CA HIS A 210 -15.23 -5.71 5.98
C HIS A 210 -14.55 -5.41 4.65
N LYS A 211 -13.23 -5.28 4.68
CA LYS A 211 -12.44 -5.15 3.45
C LYS A 211 -12.74 -6.34 2.53
N ARG A 212 -13.33 -6.06 1.37
CA ARG A 212 -13.63 -7.06 0.36
C ARG A 212 -12.42 -7.29 -0.51
N GLU A 213 -11.48 -8.00 0.03
CA GLU A 213 -10.24 -8.37 -0.64
C GLU A 213 -9.92 -9.83 -0.36
N LEU A 214 -9.47 -10.54 -1.38
CA LEU A 214 -8.95 -11.88 -1.28
C LEU A 214 -7.43 -11.82 -1.17
N ASN A 215 -6.91 -12.18 0.00
CA ASN A 215 -5.48 -12.33 0.21
C ASN A 215 -5.09 -13.79 -0.02
N CYS A 216 -4.21 -14.05 -0.98
CA CYS A 216 -3.81 -15.41 -1.34
C CYS A 216 -2.39 -15.46 -1.91
N MET A 217 -1.85 -16.67 -2.07
CA MET A 217 -0.56 -16.88 -2.73
C MET A 217 -0.77 -17.26 -4.20
N VAL A 218 -0.06 -16.58 -5.09
CA VAL A 218 -0.02 -16.89 -6.53
C VAL A 218 1.43 -17.00 -6.96
N ALA A 219 1.83 -18.12 -7.54
CA ALA A 219 3.21 -18.40 -7.96
C ALA A 219 4.26 -18.11 -6.86
N GLY A 220 3.93 -18.44 -5.59
CA GLY A 220 4.80 -18.18 -4.44
C GLY A 220 4.85 -16.73 -3.95
N VAL A 221 4.04 -15.83 -4.51
CA VAL A 221 3.99 -14.41 -4.18
C VAL A 221 2.65 -14.07 -3.49
N PRO A 222 2.66 -13.31 -2.37
CA PRO A 222 1.42 -12.83 -1.75
C PRO A 222 0.70 -11.84 -2.66
N HIS A 223 -0.59 -12.09 -2.92
CA HIS A 223 -1.44 -11.29 -3.80
C HIS A 223 -2.71 -10.84 -3.10
N ILE A 224 -3.22 -9.70 -3.54
CA ILE A 224 -4.51 -9.15 -3.14
C ILE A 224 -5.35 -8.96 -4.39
N PHE A 225 -6.53 -9.61 -4.42
CA PHE A 225 -7.57 -9.42 -5.41
C PHE A 225 -8.73 -8.65 -4.78
N ALA A 226 -9.24 -7.66 -5.51
CA ALA A 226 -10.33 -6.81 -5.05
C ALA A 226 -11.04 -6.16 -6.24
N TYR A 227 -12.00 -5.25 -5.99
CA TYR A 227 -12.69 -4.49 -7.04
C TYR A 227 -11.84 -3.29 -7.52
N GLY A 228 -10.64 -3.59 -7.96
CA GLY A 228 -9.62 -2.66 -8.47
C GLY A 228 -8.61 -3.37 -9.34
N GLY A 229 -7.32 -3.11 -9.15
CA GLY A 229 -6.23 -3.86 -9.77
C GLY A 229 -5.77 -5.01 -8.87
N VAL A 230 -5.20 -6.06 -9.45
CA VAL A 230 -4.46 -7.07 -8.70
C VAL A 230 -3.09 -6.53 -8.31
N HIS A 231 -2.68 -6.81 -7.09
CA HIS A 231 -1.37 -6.43 -6.59
C HIS A 231 -0.76 -7.59 -5.82
N GLY A 232 0.48 -7.92 -6.16
CA GLY A 232 1.25 -8.91 -5.44
C GLY A 232 2.74 -8.63 -5.60
N ALA A 233 3.52 -8.83 -4.53
CA ALA A 233 4.97 -8.67 -4.58
C ALA A 233 5.64 -9.51 -3.51
N ILE A 234 6.83 -10.04 -3.81
CA ILE A 234 7.69 -10.61 -2.81
C ILE A 234 8.18 -9.45 -1.93
N PRO A 235 7.89 -9.41 -0.63
CA PRO A 235 8.34 -8.32 0.22
C PRO A 235 9.86 -8.35 0.39
N ASN A 236 10.48 -7.17 0.39
CA ASN A 236 11.92 -6.99 0.62
C ASN A 236 12.79 -7.93 -0.25
N TYR A 237 12.67 -7.80 -1.56
CA TYR A 237 13.29 -8.70 -2.53
C TYR A 237 14.38 -8.00 -3.34
N HIS A 238 15.51 -8.69 -3.49
CA HIS A 238 16.60 -8.30 -4.38
C HIS A 238 16.98 -9.46 -5.29
N ALA A 239 17.19 -9.19 -6.55
CA ALA A 239 17.73 -10.16 -7.51
C ALA A 239 18.56 -9.49 -8.59
N LYS A 240 19.60 -10.21 -9.04
CA LYS A 240 20.39 -9.93 -10.25
C LYS A 240 20.16 -11.04 -11.26
N GLY A 241 20.10 -10.70 -12.52
CA GLY A 241 19.87 -11.61 -13.63
C GLY A 241 18.88 -11.03 -14.63
N ILE A 242 18.26 -11.89 -15.43
CA ILE A 242 17.29 -11.46 -16.43
C ILE A 242 15.95 -11.18 -15.72
N ILE A 243 15.66 -9.91 -15.50
CA ILE A 243 14.36 -9.46 -14.97
C ILE A 243 13.48 -9.11 -16.15
N LEU A 244 12.58 -10.01 -16.50
CA LEU A 244 11.63 -9.81 -17.60
C LEU A 244 10.36 -9.14 -17.06
N LEU A 245 10.02 -8.01 -17.61
CA LEU A 245 8.77 -7.31 -17.40
C LEU A 245 7.84 -7.58 -18.59
N ALA A 246 6.60 -7.94 -18.34
CA ALA A 246 5.55 -8.06 -19.33
C ALA A 246 4.36 -7.19 -18.90
N ASP A 247 4.15 -6.08 -19.59
CA ASP A 247 3.08 -5.12 -19.34
C ASP A 247 2.00 -5.23 -20.41
N VAL A 248 0.72 -5.24 -20.05
CA VAL A 248 -0.40 -5.23 -21.02
C VAL A 248 -0.60 -3.82 -21.55
N ALA A 249 -0.42 -3.69 -22.85
CA ALA A 249 -0.59 -2.42 -23.55
C ALA A 249 -2.02 -1.87 -23.42
N SER A 250 -2.19 -0.77 -22.69
CA SER A 250 -3.49 -0.13 -22.48
C SER A 250 -4.57 -1.11 -21.97
N LEU A 251 -4.30 -1.84 -20.89
CA LEU A 251 -5.12 -2.93 -20.36
C LEU A 251 -6.62 -2.61 -20.32
N TYR A 252 -7.04 -1.58 -19.60
CA TYR A 252 -8.47 -1.28 -19.42
C TYR A 252 -9.15 -0.82 -20.71
N PRO A 253 -8.56 0.07 -21.53
CA PRO A 253 -9.11 0.39 -22.86
C PRO A 253 -9.26 -0.82 -23.77
N SER A 254 -8.28 -1.72 -23.77
CA SER A 254 -8.35 -2.94 -24.58
C SER A 254 -9.46 -3.88 -24.11
N ILE A 255 -9.58 -4.10 -22.81
CA ILE A 255 -10.68 -4.90 -22.22
C ILE A 255 -12.05 -4.29 -22.56
N MET A 256 -12.22 -2.99 -22.40
CA MET A 256 -13.49 -2.31 -22.70
C MET A 256 -13.89 -2.53 -24.16
N ILE A 257 -12.92 -2.55 -25.08
CA ILE A 257 -13.18 -2.76 -26.51
C ILE A 257 -13.43 -4.23 -26.83
N GLU A 258 -12.52 -5.11 -26.43
CA GLU A 258 -12.52 -6.51 -26.90
C GLU A 258 -13.58 -7.36 -26.20
N TYR A 259 -14.00 -6.99 -24.99
CA TYR A 259 -15.04 -7.69 -24.23
C TYR A 259 -16.39 -6.94 -24.20
N GLY A 260 -16.46 -5.76 -24.85
CA GLY A 260 -17.71 -5.00 -24.91
C GLY A 260 -18.09 -4.31 -23.58
N TYR A 261 -17.11 -4.00 -22.70
CA TYR A 261 -17.35 -3.42 -21.39
C TYR A 261 -17.26 -1.89 -21.38
N LEU A 262 -17.59 -1.26 -22.50
CA LEU A 262 -17.84 0.18 -22.54
C LEU A 262 -19.14 0.51 -21.79
N SER A 263 -19.24 1.74 -21.30
CA SER A 263 -20.48 2.18 -20.65
C SER A 263 -21.68 1.95 -21.56
N ARG A 264 -22.73 1.36 -21.04
CA ARG A 264 -24.03 1.16 -21.73
C ARG A 264 -24.74 2.47 -22.08
N LYS A 265 -24.21 3.60 -21.58
CA LYS A 265 -24.72 4.97 -21.81
C LYS A 265 -24.06 5.65 -23.01
N LEU A 266 -23.16 4.96 -23.70
CA LEU A 266 -22.58 5.43 -24.95
C LEU A 266 -23.54 5.24 -26.11
N LYS A 267 -23.78 6.32 -26.88
CA LYS A 267 -24.58 6.21 -28.11
C LYS A 267 -23.85 5.47 -29.22
N ASN A 268 -22.54 5.66 -29.31
CA ASN A 268 -21.71 5.04 -30.34
C ASN A 268 -20.43 4.45 -29.74
N PRO A 269 -20.45 3.17 -29.28
CA PRO A 269 -19.26 2.47 -28.77
C PRO A 269 -18.14 2.36 -29.81
N GLN A 270 -18.46 2.34 -31.12
CA GLN A 270 -17.49 2.23 -32.18
C GLN A 270 -16.50 3.41 -32.22
N LYS A 271 -16.96 4.62 -31.84
CA LYS A 271 -16.10 5.80 -31.72
C LYS A 271 -14.91 5.61 -30.78
N TYR A 272 -15.10 4.87 -29.67
CA TYR A 272 -14.02 4.58 -28.74
C TYR A 272 -12.94 3.68 -29.39
N ARG A 273 -13.35 2.68 -30.17
CA ARG A 273 -12.45 1.82 -30.94
C ARG A 273 -11.69 2.65 -32.00
N GLU A 274 -12.38 3.52 -32.73
CA GLU A 274 -11.75 4.40 -33.73
C GLU A 274 -10.68 5.31 -33.09
N ILE A 275 -10.96 5.88 -31.92
CA ILE A 275 -9.99 6.71 -31.18
C ILE A 275 -8.77 5.85 -30.78
N ARG A 276 -8.95 4.59 -30.33
CA ARG A 276 -7.83 3.68 -30.02
C ARG A 276 -6.99 3.40 -31.25
N ASP A 277 -7.64 3.02 -32.33
CA ASP A 277 -6.93 2.58 -33.54
C ASP A 277 -6.12 3.73 -34.15
N GLU A 278 -6.71 4.93 -34.21
CA GLU A 278 -6.01 6.14 -34.63
C GLU A 278 -4.85 6.50 -33.68
N ARG A 279 -5.05 6.40 -32.38
CA ARG A 279 -3.95 6.56 -31.42
C ARG A 279 -2.79 5.61 -31.70
N LEU A 280 -3.07 4.34 -31.95
CA LEU A 280 -2.03 3.35 -32.22
C LEU A 280 -1.30 3.66 -33.52
N ARG A 281 -2.01 4.12 -34.54
CA ARG A 281 -1.42 4.58 -35.80
C ARG A 281 -0.48 5.78 -35.58
N LEU A 282 -0.94 6.79 -34.84
CA LEU A 282 -0.14 7.99 -34.54
C LEU A 282 1.04 7.69 -33.62
N LYS A 283 0.89 6.77 -32.64
CA LYS A 283 2.00 6.29 -31.76
C LYS A 283 3.13 5.69 -32.60
N LYS A 284 2.81 4.85 -33.60
CA LYS A 284 3.80 4.27 -34.49
C LYS A 284 4.55 5.33 -35.33
N LEU A 285 3.86 6.39 -35.69
CA LEU A 285 4.43 7.53 -36.42
C LEU A 285 5.16 8.53 -35.50
N LYS A 286 5.18 8.30 -34.21
CA LYS A 286 5.69 9.23 -33.17
C LYS A 286 5.04 10.61 -33.23
N ASP A 287 3.79 10.72 -33.72
CA ASP A 287 3.03 11.95 -33.82
C ASP A 287 2.46 12.34 -32.45
N LYS A 288 2.70 13.58 -32.03
CA LYS A 288 2.20 14.12 -30.74
C LYS A 288 0.67 14.13 -30.65
N LYS A 289 -0.06 14.18 -31.77
CA LYS A 289 -1.53 14.12 -31.84
C LYS A 289 -2.12 12.84 -31.25
N GLN A 290 -1.30 11.82 -30.93
CA GLN A 290 -1.74 10.64 -30.18
C GLN A 290 -2.08 10.94 -28.71
N GLN A 291 -1.56 12.04 -28.12
CA GLN A 291 -1.74 12.35 -26.70
C GLN A 291 -3.21 12.68 -26.32
N PRO A 292 -3.95 13.54 -27.04
CA PRO A 292 -5.38 13.76 -26.78
C PRO A 292 -6.18 12.45 -26.74
N MET A 293 -5.91 11.57 -27.67
CA MET A 293 -6.59 10.27 -27.77
C MET A 293 -6.26 9.36 -26.57
N LYS A 294 -4.99 9.34 -26.13
CA LYS A 294 -4.57 8.65 -24.92
C LYS A 294 -5.34 9.13 -23.68
N ILE A 295 -5.59 10.44 -23.59
CA ILE A 295 -6.33 11.02 -22.46
C ILE A 295 -7.77 10.52 -22.47
N VAL A 296 -8.47 10.55 -23.61
CA VAL A 296 -9.85 10.05 -23.72
C VAL A 296 -9.91 8.59 -23.31
N LEU A 297 -9.02 7.76 -23.84
CA LEU A 297 -9.01 6.32 -23.56
C LEU A 297 -8.77 6.01 -22.09
N ASN A 298 -7.76 6.65 -21.48
CA ASN A 298 -7.39 6.37 -20.09
C ASN A 298 -8.41 6.93 -19.09
N SER A 299 -9.01 8.09 -19.40
CA SER A 299 -10.01 8.69 -18.52
C SER A 299 -11.27 7.85 -18.42
N THR A 300 -11.64 7.14 -19.50
CA THR A 300 -12.96 6.48 -19.62
C THR A 300 -13.19 5.42 -18.54
N TYR A 301 -12.17 4.62 -18.17
CA TYR A 301 -12.33 3.63 -17.11
C TYR A 301 -12.60 4.29 -15.74
N GLY A 302 -11.81 5.32 -15.39
CA GLY A 302 -11.95 6.01 -14.10
C GLY A 302 -13.34 6.62 -13.91
N ILE A 303 -13.92 7.14 -14.99
CA ILE A 303 -15.25 7.81 -14.93
C ILE A 303 -16.42 6.82 -14.88
N LEU A 304 -16.22 5.53 -15.19
CA LEU A 304 -17.26 4.51 -14.98
C LEU A 304 -17.66 4.36 -13.50
N LYS A 305 -16.78 4.79 -12.57
CA LYS A 305 -17.02 4.75 -11.12
C LYS A 305 -17.51 6.09 -10.55
N ASP A 306 -17.55 7.16 -11.35
CA ASP A 306 -17.95 8.48 -10.93
C ASP A 306 -19.46 8.69 -11.12
N GLU A 307 -20.23 8.63 -10.04
CA GLU A 307 -21.69 8.82 -10.02
C GLU A 307 -22.16 10.14 -10.65
N ASN A 308 -21.30 11.15 -10.68
CA ASN A 308 -21.62 12.46 -11.25
C ASN A 308 -21.35 12.54 -12.78
N ASN A 309 -20.68 11.52 -13.34
CA ASN A 309 -20.33 11.49 -14.75
C ASN A 309 -21.42 10.82 -15.59
N PRO A 310 -21.75 11.34 -16.80
CA PRO A 310 -22.72 10.70 -17.69
C PRO A 310 -22.37 9.26 -18.08
N LEU A 311 -21.10 8.87 -18.00
CA LEU A 311 -20.63 7.49 -18.30
C LEU A 311 -20.66 6.55 -17.10
N TYR A 312 -21.14 6.98 -15.93
CA TYR A 312 -21.23 6.11 -14.75
C TYR A 312 -21.91 4.78 -15.07
N ASP A 313 -21.20 3.67 -14.86
CA ASP A 313 -21.68 2.32 -15.11
C ASP A 313 -20.89 1.32 -14.25
N PRO A 314 -21.35 1.05 -13.03
CA PRO A 314 -20.62 0.22 -12.07
C PRO A 314 -20.50 -1.25 -12.51
N LEU A 315 -21.47 -1.79 -13.25
CA LEU A 315 -21.38 -3.14 -13.83
C LEU A 315 -20.21 -3.23 -14.82
N MET A 316 -20.13 -2.29 -15.76
CA MET A 316 -19.04 -2.29 -16.74
C MET A 316 -17.69 -2.04 -16.07
N SER A 317 -17.65 -1.16 -15.08
CA SER A 317 -16.45 -0.91 -14.29
C SER A 317 -15.93 -2.18 -13.59
N ASN A 318 -16.82 -2.93 -12.95
CA ASN A 318 -16.47 -4.18 -12.30
C ASN A 318 -15.97 -5.22 -13.31
N ASN A 319 -16.67 -5.37 -14.43
CA ASN A 319 -16.29 -6.31 -15.48
C ASN A 319 -14.89 -6.00 -16.03
N VAL A 320 -14.55 -4.73 -16.24
CA VAL A 320 -13.22 -4.33 -16.70
C VAL A 320 -12.13 -4.71 -15.72
N CYS A 321 -12.28 -4.34 -14.43
CA CYS A 321 -11.21 -4.57 -13.46
C CYS A 321 -11.06 -6.06 -13.08
N ILE A 322 -12.13 -6.81 -13.02
CA ILE A 322 -12.08 -8.24 -12.69
C ILE A 322 -11.53 -9.03 -13.87
N THR A 323 -11.95 -8.71 -15.09
CA THR A 323 -11.38 -9.31 -16.32
C THR A 323 -9.88 -9.09 -16.37
N GLY A 324 -9.38 -7.88 -16.11
CA GLY A 324 -7.95 -7.60 -16.08
C GLY A 324 -7.20 -8.48 -15.08
N GLN A 325 -7.72 -8.60 -13.86
CA GLN A 325 -7.11 -9.42 -12.82
C GLN A 325 -7.09 -10.91 -13.18
N LEU A 326 -8.21 -11.44 -13.68
CA LEU A 326 -8.32 -12.85 -14.02
C LEU A 326 -7.49 -13.24 -15.24
N LEU A 327 -7.40 -12.37 -16.26
CA LEU A 327 -6.57 -12.63 -17.42
C LEU A 327 -5.07 -12.51 -17.09
N LEU A 328 -4.70 -11.61 -16.19
CA LEU A 328 -3.32 -11.55 -15.70
C LEU A 328 -2.96 -12.79 -14.86
N LEU A 329 -3.89 -13.27 -14.02
CA LEU A 329 -3.72 -14.52 -13.26
C LEU A 329 -3.57 -15.74 -14.19
N ASP A 330 -4.35 -15.80 -15.28
CA ASP A 330 -4.23 -16.83 -16.32
C ASP A 330 -2.83 -16.80 -16.97
N LEU A 331 -2.31 -15.61 -17.29
CA LEU A 331 -0.94 -15.48 -17.80
C LEU A 331 0.08 -15.97 -16.77
N ILE A 332 -0.04 -15.55 -15.52
CA ILE A 332 0.86 -15.98 -14.42
C ILE A 332 0.87 -17.51 -14.31
N GLU A 333 -0.30 -18.16 -14.30
CA GLU A 333 -0.39 -19.62 -14.23
C GLU A 333 0.35 -20.33 -15.37
N LYS A 334 0.34 -19.75 -16.56
CA LYS A 334 1.02 -20.34 -17.73
C LYS A 334 2.54 -20.14 -17.71
N VAL A 335 3.01 -19.01 -17.16
CA VAL A 335 4.45 -18.68 -17.15
C VAL A 335 5.17 -19.12 -15.87
N GLU A 336 4.45 -19.36 -14.76
CA GLU A 336 5.05 -19.72 -13.46
C GLU A 336 5.97 -20.94 -13.49
N PRO A 337 5.80 -21.97 -14.36
CA PRO A 337 6.74 -23.08 -14.43
C PRO A 337 8.12 -22.70 -15.02
N PHE A 338 8.24 -21.55 -15.65
CA PHE A 338 9.42 -21.12 -16.39
C PHE A 338 10.16 -19.96 -15.76
N CYS A 339 9.61 -19.36 -14.71
CA CYS A 339 10.18 -18.19 -14.08
C CYS A 339 9.88 -18.15 -12.58
N LYS A 340 10.60 -17.32 -11.86
CA LYS A 340 10.21 -16.91 -10.53
C LYS A 340 9.44 -15.60 -10.64
N LEU A 341 8.15 -15.62 -10.33
CA LEU A 341 7.36 -14.39 -10.24
C LEU A 341 7.93 -13.51 -9.12
N ILE A 342 8.14 -12.22 -9.39
CA ILE A 342 8.61 -11.23 -8.42
C ILE A 342 7.44 -10.39 -7.93
N GLN A 343 6.67 -9.85 -8.86
CA GLN A 343 5.46 -9.08 -8.57
C GLN A 343 4.47 -9.08 -9.73
N SER A 344 3.22 -8.75 -9.39
CA SER A 344 2.21 -8.31 -10.35
C SER A 344 1.62 -6.98 -9.90
N ASN A 345 1.33 -6.09 -10.85
CA ASN A 345 0.83 -4.75 -10.55
C ASN A 345 -0.15 -4.32 -11.63
N THR A 346 -1.41 -4.46 -11.37
CA THR A 346 -2.57 -4.06 -12.19
C THR A 346 -2.53 -4.56 -13.64
N ASP A 347 -1.50 -4.19 -14.40
CA ASP A 347 -1.36 -4.40 -15.84
C ASP A 347 -0.07 -5.14 -16.26
N GLY A 348 0.79 -5.48 -15.30
CA GLY A 348 2.06 -6.12 -15.62
C GLY A 348 2.55 -7.12 -14.59
N ILE A 349 3.46 -7.98 -15.02
CA ILE A 349 4.15 -8.97 -14.19
C ILE A 349 5.66 -8.84 -14.35
N TYR A 350 6.39 -9.04 -13.27
CA TYR A 350 7.85 -9.01 -13.19
C TYR A 350 8.36 -10.38 -12.83
N MET A 351 9.29 -10.88 -13.60
CA MET A 351 9.75 -12.26 -13.54
C MET A 351 11.27 -12.32 -13.55
N LEU A 352 11.86 -13.11 -12.66
CA LEU A 352 13.26 -13.51 -12.77
C LEU A 352 13.32 -14.77 -13.66
N VAL A 353 14.14 -14.71 -14.71
CA VAL A 353 14.27 -15.75 -15.72
C VAL A 353 15.72 -16.22 -15.80
N ASN A 354 15.94 -17.51 -15.97
CA ASN A 354 17.29 -18.10 -15.91
C ASN A 354 18.14 -17.78 -17.14
N ASP A 355 17.54 -17.75 -18.33
CA ASP A 355 18.26 -17.54 -19.60
C ASP A 355 17.34 -16.98 -20.71
N MET A 356 17.94 -16.54 -21.81
CA MET A 356 17.21 -15.95 -22.94
C MET A 356 16.33 -16.97 -23.70
N LYS A 357 16.66 -18.25 -23.69
CA LYS A 357 15.79 -19.28 -24.30
C LYS A 357 14.47 -19.40 -23.54
N THR A 358 14.55 -19.28 -22.24
CA THR A 358 13.36 -19.26 -21.38
C THR A 358 12.55 -17.97 -21.59
N VAL A 359 13.18 -16.82 -21.84
CA VAL A 359 12.49 -15.59 -22.25
C VAL A 359 11.72 -15.82 -23.55
N ASP A 360 12.32 -16.45 -24.56
CA ASP A 360 11.65 -16.76 -25.81
C ASP A 360 10.47 -17.73 -25.61
N LYS A 361 10.61 -18.70 -24.72
CA LYS A 361 9.52 -19.61 -24.35
C LYS A 361 8.35 -18.86 -23.68
N ILE A 362 8.66 -17.97 -22.76
CA ILE A 362 7.64 -17.11 -22.10
C ILE A 362 6.93 -16.23 -23.15
N LYS A 363 7.68 -15.64 -24.11
CA LYS A 363 7.09 -14.85 -25.18
C LYS A 363 6.18 -15.68 -26.11
N GLN A 364 6.49 -16.94 -26.35
CA GLN A 364 5.61 -17.85 -27.09
C GLN A 364 4.30 -18.10 -26.34
N ILE A 365 4.37 -18.39 -25.04
CA ILE A 365 3.18 -18.56 -24.18
C ILE A 365 2.35 -17.27 -24.15
N ALA A 366 3.03 -16.14 -24.02
CA ALA A 366 2.40 -14.84 -24.05
C ALA A 366 1.67 -14.58 -25.40
N HIS A 367 2.27 -14.95 -26.51
CA HIS A 367 1.64 -14.80 -27.83
C HIS A 367 0.36 -15.65 -27.98
N GLU A 368 0.34 -16.88 -27.45
CA GLU A 368 -0.88 -17.68 -27.39
C GLU A 368 -1.96 -17.00 -26.52
N TRP A 369 -1.57 -16.44 -25.38
CA TRP A 369 -2.43 -15.68 -24.50
C TRP A 369 -2.97 -14.42 -25.18
N GLU A 370 -2.14 -13.63 -25.88
CA GLU A 370 -2.51 -12.45 -26.67
C GLU A 370 -3.53 -12.79 -27.76
N THR A 371 -3.26 -13.87 -28.52
CA THR A 371 -4.14 -14.33 -29.60
C THR A 371 -5.54 -14.67 -29.09
N ARG A 372 -5.61 -15.32 -27.92
CA ARG A 372 -6.85 -15.74 -27.30
C ARG A 372 -7.61 -14.59 -26.64
N THR A 373 -6.90 -13.74 -25.90
CA THR A 373 -7.51 -12.65 -25.14
C THR A 373 -7.74 -11.37 -25.94
N LYS A 374 -7.10 -11.23 -27.10
CA LYS A 374 -7.05 -10.03 -27.92
C LYS A 374 -6.37 -8.82 -27.24
N LEU A 375 -5.61 -9.09 -26.18
CA LEU A 375 -4.76 -8.10 -25.51
C LEU A 375 -3.34 -8.21 -26.04
N SER A 376 -2.54 -7.15 -25.91
CA SER A 376 -1.16 -7.13 -26.36
C SER A 376 -0.21 -6.87 -25.20
N LEU A 377 0.95 -7.53 -25.21
CA LEU A 377 2.00 -7.38 -24.21
C LEU A 377 3.19 -6.59 -24.77
N GLU A 378 3.73 -5.70 -23.96
CA GLU A 378 5.01 -5.03 -24.18
C GLU A 378 6.02 -5.66 -23.22
N PHE A 379 7.27 -5.92 -23.68
CA PHE A 379 8.30 -6.59 -22.92
C PHE A 379 9.51 -5.69 -22.73
N ASP A 380 9.95 -5.54 -21.48
CA ASP A 380 11.20 -4.90 -21.12
C ASP A 380 12.10 -5.87 -20.36
N ILE A 381 13.41 -5.70 -20.45
CA ILE A 381 14.40 -6.50 -19.72
C ILE A 381 15.27 -5.56 -18.89
N TYR A 382 15.46 -5.93 -17.63
CA TYR A 382 16.37 -5.29 -16.69
C TYR A 382 17.34 -6.33 -16.11
N ASP A 383 18.41 -5.86 -15.50
CA ASP A 383 19.49 -6.72 -14.98
C ASP A 383 19.43 -6.87 -13.46
N GLU A 384 18.78 -5.96 -12.78
CA GLU A 384 18.70 -5.96 -11.32
C GLU A 384 17.38 -5.31 -10.83
N ILE A 385 16.85 -5.85 -9.76
CA ILE A 385 15.69 -5.30 -9.05
C ILE A 385 15.96 -5.23 -7.55
N TYR A 386 15.67 -4.08 -6.94
CA TYR A 386 15.50 -3.91 -5.51
C TYR A 386 14.06 -3.54 -5.23
N GLN A 387 13.38 -4.28 -4.38
CA GLN A 387 11.96 -4.15 -4.12
C GLN A 387 11.67 -4.28 -2.63
N LYS A 388 11.05 -3.25 -2.04
CA LYS A 388 10.46 -3.33 -0.71
C LYS A 388 9.07 -3.97 -0.77
N ASP A 389 8.24 -3.47 -1.66
CA ASP A 389 6.86 -3.91 -1.92
C ASP A 389 6.43 -3.52 -3.34
N VAL A 390 5.19 -3.80 -3.73
CA VAL A 390 4.62 -3.52 -5.06
C VAL A 390 4.65 -2.04 -5.47
N ASN A 391 4.75 -1.13 -4.51
CA ASN A 391 4.76 0.32 -4.74
C ASN A 391 6.13 0.98 -4.50
N ASN A 392 7.13 0.23 -4.02
CA ASN A 392 8.45 0.75 -3.69
C ASN A 392 9.52 -0.19 -4.24
N TYR A 393 10.04 0.12 -5.41
CA TYR A 393 11.06 -0.67 -6.11
C TYR A 393 11.88 0.16 -7.11
N ILE A 394 13.04 -0.35 -7.47
CA ILE A 394 13.87 0.14 -8.58
C ILE A 394 14.37 -1.04 -9.42
N LEU A 395 14.24 -0.90 -10.73
CA LEU A 395 14.78 -1.78 -11.77
C LEU A 395 15.94 -1.07 -12.45
N ILE A 396 17.04 -1.77 -12.68
CA ILE A 396 18.28 -1.18 -13.21
C ILE A 396 18.78 -2.06 -14.37
N SER A 397 19.14 -1.43 -15.48
CA SER A 397 19.80 -2.06 -16.62
C SER A 397 21.29 -1.81 -16.57
N LYS A 398 22.08 -2.64 -17.26
CA LYS A 398 23.55 -2.54 -17.32
C LYS A 398 24.08 -1.20 -17.84
N ASP A 399 23.31 -0.56 -18.70
CA ASP A 399 23.62 0.76 -19.27
C ASP A 399 23.30 1.93 -18.31
N GLY A 400 22.85 1.65 -17.08
CA GLY A 400 22.47 2.66 -16.09
C GLY A 400 21.05 3.22 -16.28
N HIS A 401 20.30 2.72 -17.28
CA HIS A 401 18.88 3.06 -17.36
C HIS A 401 18.12 2.42 -16.21
N TYR A 402 17.17 3.16 -15.60
CA TYR A 402 16.40 2.64 -14.51
C TYR A 402 14.90 3.01 -14.59
N LYS A 403 14.07 2.16 -14.01
CA LYS A 403 12.64 2.41 -13.77
C LYS A 403 12.37 2.27 -12.28
N SER A 404 11.79 3.29 -11.67
CA SER A 404 11.54 3.30 -10.24
C SER A 404 10.12 3.69 -9.89
N LYS A 405 9.65 3.25 -8.72
CA LYS A 405 8.37 3.62 -8.13
C LYS A 405 8.53 3.75 -6.62
N GLY A 406 7.81 4.69 -6.01
CA GLY A 406 7.76 4.88 -4.57
C GLY A 406 8.21 6.25 -4.09
N ALA A 407 7.78 6.58 -2.87
CA ALA A 407 7.96 7.92 -2.30
C ALA A 407 9.43 8.38 -2.20
N TYR A 408 10.38 7.43 -2.13
CA TYR A 408 11.80 7.72 -1.96
C TYR A 408 12.64 7.43 -3.20
N LEU A 409 12.03 6.88 -4.24
CA LEU A 409 12.70 6.50 -5.49
C LEU A 409 12.04 7.12 -6.73
N LYS A 410 10.94 7.88 -6.54
CA LYS A 410 10.24 8.53 -7.65
C LYS A 410 11.09 9.63 -8.28
N LYS A 411 10.86 9.89 -9.54
CA LYS A 411 11.40 11.08 -10.19
C LYS A 411 10.73 12.32 -9.56
N LEU A 412 11.54 13.20 -9.00
CA LEU A 412 11.07 14.45 -8.43
C LEU A 412 10.70 15.46 -9.52
N SER A 413 9.77 16.36 -9.19
CA SER A 413 9.46 17.54 -9.99
C SER A 413 9.47 18.78 -9.09
N PRO A 414 9.63 20.00 -9.62
CA PRO A 414 9.63 21.20 -8.81
C PRO A 414 8.38 21.42 -7.97
N ILE A 415 7.24 20.88 -8.42
CA ILE A 415 5.95 20.94 -7.69
C ILE A 415 5.68 19.70 -6.83
N ASP A 416 6.64 18.79 -6.68
CA ASP A 416 6.61 17.61 -5.82
C ASP A 416 8.03 17.33 -5.32
N ASN A 417 8.51 18.21 -4.46
CA ASN A 417 9.91 18.34 -4.07
C ASN A 417 10.09 18.32 -2.55
N ASP A 418 9.53 17.29 -1.90
CA ASP A 418 9.68 17.08 -0.45
C ASP A 418 10.85 16.15 -0.15
N LEU A 419 11.78 16.61 0.69
CA LEU A 419 13.02 15.89 1.03
C LEU A 419 13.80 15.38 -0.21
N PRO A 420 14.07 16.22 -1.21
CA PRO A 420 14.67 15.78 -2.47
C PRO A 420 16.04 15.14 -2.31
N ILE A 421 16.83 15.52 -1.31
CA ILE A 421 18.16 14.94 -1.04
C ILE A 421 18.08 13.44 -0.75
N ILE A 422 17.02 12.97 -0.12
CA ILE A 422 16.83 11.55 0.18
C ILE A 422 16.64 10.77 -1.11
N ASN A 423 15.77 11.24 -2.02
CA ASN A 423 15.57 10.60 -3.31
C ASN A 423 16.86 10.60 -4.15
N LYS A 424 17.58 11.73 -4.19
CA LYS A 424 18.84 11.84 -4.92
C LYS A 424 19.87 10.84 -4.38
N ALA A 425 20.06 10.79 -3.06
CA ALA A 425 21.02 9.90 -2.43
C ALA A 425 20.71 8.42 -2.68
N LEU A 426 19.42 8.02 -2.61
CA LEU A 426 19.03 6.63 -2.86
C LEU A 426 19.17 6.24 -4.33
N ILE A 427 18.81 7.11 -5.26
CA ILE A 427 18.97 6.84 -6.69
C ILE A 427 20.46 6.75 -7.06
N GLU A 428 21.29 7.68 -6.58
CA GLU A 428 22.74 7.63 -6.78
C GLU A 428 23.37 6.36 -6.21
N TYR A 429 22.90 5.90 -5.06
CA TYR A 429 23.34 4.66 -4.46
C TYR A 429 23.00 3.45 -5.33
N PHE A 430 21.72 3.29 -5.74
CA PHE A 430 21.29 2.12 -6.47
C PHE A 430 21.82 2.08 -7.91
N VAL A 431 21.89 3.22 -8.59
CA VAL A 431 22.27 3.29 -10.00
C VAL A 431 23.77 3.39 -10.19
N HIS A 432 24.45 4.19 -9.35
CA HIS A 432 25.87 4.52 -9.52
C HIS A 432 26.77 3.98 -8.40
N GLY A 433 26.21 3.38 -7.35
CA GLY A 433 26.96 2.89 -6.20
C GLY A 433 27.56 3.99 -5.32
N THR A 434 27.12 5.24 -5.47
CA THR A 434 27.61 6.37 -4.67
C THR A 434 27.11 6.26 -3.24
N PRO A 435 27.99 6.28 -2.21
CA PRO A 435 27.56 6.27 -0.83
C PRO A 435 26.58 7.40 -0.51
N VAL A 436 25.55 7.12 0.29
CA VAL A 436 24.50 8.09 0.67
C VAL A 436 25.10 9.33 1.31
N GLU A 437 26.07 9.11 2.21
CA GLU A 437 26.80 10.15 2.92
C GLU A 437 27.52 11.12 1.96
N LYS A 438 28.10 10.58 0.90
CA LYS A 438 28.78 11.39 -0.10
C LYS A 438 27.80 12.32 -0.81
N THR A 439 26.70 11.80 -1.31
CA THR A 439 25.69 12.60 -2.01
C THR A 439 25.12 13.71 -1.12
N ILE A 440 24.87 13.41 0.16
CA ILE A 440 24.32 14.37 1.13
C ILE A 440 25.36 15.43 1.51
N ASN A 441 26.63 15.03 1.70
CA ASN A 441 27.69 15.96 2.07
C ASN A 441 28.10 16.87 0.91
N ASP A 442 28.02 16.41 -0.32
CA ASP A 442 28.36 17.18 -1.51
C ASP A 442 27.25 18.17 -1.92
N ALA A 443 26.03 18.04 -1.38
CA ALA A 443 24.92 18.92 -1.72
C ALA A 443 25.13 20.34 -1.13
N THR A 444 24.96 21.35 -1.97
CA THR A 444 25.23 22.78 -1.61
C THR A 444 23.98 23.63 -1.51
N LYS A 445 22.83 23.17 -2.06
CA LYS A 445 21.61 23.95 -2.08
C LYS A 445 20.72 23.60 -0.90
N LEU A 446 20.26 24.59 -0.14
CA LEU A 446 19.35 24.40 0.99
C LEU A 446 18.04 23.73 0.56
N MET A 447 17.55 24.05 -0.61
CA MET A 447 16.31 23.49 -1.18
C MET A 447 16.33 21.94 -1.26
N ASP A 448 17.51 21.33 -1.39
CA ASP A 448 17.62 19.86 -1.44
C ASP A 448 17.22 19.20 -0.12
N PHE A 449 17.29 19.92 0.98
CA PHE A 449 17.03 19.44 2.34
C PHE A 449 15.64 19.79 2.89
N GLN A 450 14.82 20.48 2.11
CA GLN A 450 13.54 20.98 2.59
C GLN A 450 12.56 19.85 2.93
N LYS A 451 11.95 19.94 4.12
CA LYS A 451 10.75 19.20 4.49
C LYS A 451 9.57 20.13 4.50
N VAL A 452 8.61 19.93 3.61
CA VAL A 452 7.41 20.75 3.55
C VAL A 452 6.32 20.12 4.40
N VAL A 453 5.80 20.86 5.36
CA VAL A 453 4.71 20.43 6.24
C VAL A 453 3.51 21.34 6.08
N LYS A 454 2.34 20.74 6.08
CA LYS A 454 1.05 21.45 6.01
C LYS A 454 0.14 21.04 7.15
N LEU A 455 -0.45 22.02 7.79
CA LEU A 455 -1.49 21.80 8.79
C LEU A 455 -2.80 21.36 8.13
N THR A 456 -3.36 20.25 8.59
CA THR A 456 -4.68 19.79 8.18
C THR A 456 -5.79 20.52 8.96
N HIS A 457 -6.98 20.60 8.40
CA HIS A 457 -8.13 21.29 9.00
C HIS A 457 -8.61 20.73 10.36
N LEU A 458 -8.11 19.55 10.76
CA LEU A 458 -8.40 18.94 12.06
C LEU A 458 -7.68 19.63 13.23
N TYR A 459 -6.63 20.41 12.93
CA TYR A 459 -5.81 21.10 13.91
C TYR A 459 -6.00 22.61 13.82
N LYS A 460 -5.89 23.31 14.96
CA LYS A 460 -6.11 24.74 15.04
C LYS A 460 -4.86 25.56 14.73
N GLY A 461 -3.67 25.01 14.95
CA GLY A 461 -2.42 25.73 14.75
C GLY A 461 -1.19 24.84 14.79
N VAL A 462 -0.07 25.45 14.43
CA VAL A 462 1.28 24.89 14.59
C VAL A 462 2.01 25.70 15.65
N VAL A 463 2.77 25.04 16.50
CA VAL A 463 3.67 25.68 17.45
C VAL A 463 5.09 25.18 17.28
N TYR A 464 6.04 26.06 17.49
CA TYR A 464 7.45 25.79 17.56
C TYR A 464 7.86 25.79 19.03
N GLY A 465 8.31 24.65 19.58
CA GLY A 465 8.48 24.51 21.02
C GLY A 465 9.29 23.29 21.42
N GLU A 466 9.63 23.23 22.71
CA GLU A 466 10.34 22.13 23.34
C GLU A 466 9.37 21.04 23.78
N GLY A 467 9.27 19.97 23.00
CA GLY A 467 8.35 18.87 23.30
C GLY A 467 9.00 17.77 24.11
N SER A 468 8.25 17.26 25.07
CA SER A 468 8.58 16.06 25.82
C SER A 468 7.38 15.12 25.93
N THR A 469 7.63 13.83 25.91
CA THR A 469 6.57 12.84 26.12
C THR A 469 6.52 12.47 27.61
N VAL A 470 5.40 12.74 28.26
CA VAL A 470 5.17 12.37 29.65
C VAL A 470 4.07 11.31 29.73
N THR A 471 4.20 10.39 30.68
CA THR A 471 3.17 9.37 30.93
C THR A 471 2.31 9.79 32.10
N ILE A 472 1.03 10.09 31.85
CA ILE A 472 0.05 10.46 32.86
C ILE A 472 -1.05 9.38 32.85
N ASN A 473 -1.29 8.76 33.97
CA ASN A 473 -2.31 7.68 34.13
C ASN A 473 -2.16 6.55 33.10
N GLY A 474 -0.93 6.15 32.78
CA GLY A 474 -0.64 5.09 31.82
C GLY A 474 -0.79 5.47 30.34
N LYS A 475 -1.14 6.73 30.03
CA LYS A 475 -1.20 7.26 28.67
C LYS A 475 -0.07 8.22 28.39
N SER A 476 0.58 8.06 27.24
CA SER A 476 1.62 9.00 26.79
C SER A 476 0.96 10.28 26.27
N LYS A 477 1.35 11.43 26.82
CA LYS A 477 0.91 12.77 26.41
C LYS A 477 2.15 13.59 26.01
N VAL A 478 2.05 14.30 24.89
CA VAL A 478 3.08 15.26 24.50
C VAL A 478 2.81 16.58 25.22
N VAL A 479 3.82 17.09 25.90
CA VAL A 479 3.82 18.41 26.54
C VAL A 479 4.84 19.28 25.80
N VAL A 480 4.45 20.49 25.45
CA VAL A 480 5.32 21.45 24.75
C VAL A 480 5.55 22.65 25.66
N ARG A 481 6.82 22.92 25.97
CA ARG A 481 7.27 24.12 26.71
C ARG A 481 7.76 25.16 25.72
N ASN A 482 7.78 26.42 26.16
CA ASN A 482 8.25 27.56 25.35
C ASN A 482 7.62 27.57 23.94
N ALA A 483 6.32 27.23 23.88
CA ALA A 483 5.57 27.09 22.64
C ALA A 483 5.32 28.46 22.00
N GLU A 484 5.84 28.66 20.81
CA GLU A 484 5.63 29.84 19.98
C GLU A 484 4.63 29.49 18.88
N PRO A 485 3.41 30.07 18.87
CA PRO A 485 2.44 29.84 17.82
C PRO A 485 2.95 30.40 16.50
N LEU A 486 2.86 29.59 15.45
CA LEU A 486 3.17 29.98 14.09
C LEU A 486 1.89 30.36 13.35
N ARG A 487 1.98 31.39 12.53
CA ARG A 487 0.85 31.93 11.79
C ARG A 487 0.55 31.12 10.53
N GLU A 488 1.57 30.75 9.82
CA GLU A 488 1.47 30.06 8.56
C GLU A 488 0.92 28.64 8.73
N LYS A 489 0.24 28.15 7.71
CA LYS A 489 -0.28 26.78 7.66
C LYS A 489 0.66 25.82 6.96
N VAL A 490 1.61 26.37 6.22
CA VAL A 490 2.66 25.62 5.50
C VAL A 490 4.02 26.14 5.95
N HIS A 491 4.92 25.21 6.22
CA HIS A 491 6.28 25.54 6.67
C HIS A 491 7.31 24.70 5.94
N ARG A 492 8.46 25.28 5.64
CA ARG A 492 9.69 24.58 5.30
C ARG A 492 10.56 24.39 6.52
N VAL A 493 10.88 23.14 6.80
CA VAL A 493 11.55 22.71 8.01
C VAL A 493 12.88 22.04 7.66
N PHE A 494 13.93 22.37 8.38
CA PHE A 494 15.28 21.85 8.20
C PHE A 494 15.83 21.36 9.54
N ALA A 495 16.54 20.23 9.53
CA ALA A 495 17.22 19.74 10.72
C ALA A 495 18.33 20.68 11.15
N SER A 496 18.50 20.90 12.47
CA SER A 496 19.48 21.83 13.06
C SER A 496 20.45 21.09 13.98
N VAL A 497 21.75 21.40 13.86
CA VAL A 497 22.78 20.96 14.80
C VAL A 497 22.72 21.74 16.12
N ASN A 498 21.95 22.82 16.18
CA ASN A 498 21.79 23.60 17.40
C ASN A 498 20.96 22.81 18.44
N PRO A 499 21.54 22.42 19.57
CA PRO A 499 20.84 21.65 20.60
C PRO A 499 19.72 22.43 21.30
N HIS A 500 19.68 23.76 21.15
CA HIS A 500 18.62 24.64 21.66
C HIS A 500 17.53 24.92 20.63
N ALA A 501 17.65 24.42 19.39
CA ALA A 501 16.58 24.50 18.42
C ALA A 501 15.39 23.67 18.88
N LYS A 502 14.19 24.13 18.57
CA LYS A 502 12.91 23.54 18.99
C LYS A 502 12.36 22.63 17.91
N GLY A 503 11.31 21.89 18.22
CA GLY A 503 10.57 21.05 17.28
C GLY A 503 9.22 21.65 16.90
N LEU A 504 8.55 21.04 15.91
CA LEU A 504 7.23 21.45 15.42
C LEU A 504 6.13 20.53 15.92
N TYR A 505 5.08 21.14 16.46
CA TYR A 505 3.91 20.45 17.00
C TYR A 505 2.63 21.07 16.45
N LYS A 506 1.66 20.22 16.13
CA LYS A 506 0.30 20.64 15.77
C LYS A 506 -0.59 20.62 17.01
N THR A 507 -1.53 21.56 17.09
CA THR A 507 -2.41 21.72 18.24
C THR A 507 -3.87 21.54 17.90
N LYS A 508 -4.63 20.89 18.78
CA LYS A 508 -6.08 20.82 18.78
C LYS A 508 -6.61 21.07 20.19
N ILE A 509 -7.85 21.46 20.30
CA ILE A 509 -8.50 21.61 21.59
C ILE A 509 -9.43 20.42 21.81
N GLU A 510 -9.22 19.71 22.90
CA GLU A 510 -10.12 18.66 23.38
C GLU A 510 -10.44 18.91 24.85
N ASN A 511 -11.72 18.87 25.21
CA ASN A 511 -12.19 19.16 26.57
C ASN A 511 -11.69 20.51 27.15
N ASN A 512 -11.62 21.55 26.30
CA ASN A 512 -11.09 22.89 26.62
C ASN A 512 -9.59 22.93 26.97
N GLU A 513 -8.83 21.84 26.73
CA GLU A 513 -7.38 21.81 26.91
C GLU A 513 -6.66 21.71 25.55
N PRO A 514 -5.53 22.37 25.39
CA PRO A 514 -4.70 22.18 24.22
C PRO A 514 -4.00 20.82 24.26
N ILE A 515 -4.16 20.06 23.19
CA ILE A 515 -3.43 18.81 22.96
C ILE A 515 -2.40 19.07 21.88
N PHE A 516 -1.17 18.65 22.14
CA PHE A 516 -0.06 18.75 21.22
C PHE A 516 0.30 17.39 20.64
N GLU A 517 0.55 17.35 19.36
CA GLU A 517 1.07 16.18 18.66
C GLU A 517 2.28 16.61 17.82
N LYS A 518 3.37 15.85 17.89
CA LYS A 518 4.53 16.13 17.03
C LYS A 518 4.10 15.98 15.57
N ILE A 519 4.55 16.88 14.70
CA ILE A 519 4.36 16.72 13.27
C ILE A 519 5.26 15.59 12.79
N SER A 520 4.65 14.58 12.19
CA SER A 520 5.37 13.37 11.74
C SER A 520 6.46 13.71 10.71
N TYR A 521 7.57 12.99 10.79
CA TYR A 521 8.71 13.14 9.89
C TYR A 521 9.39 14.52 9.92
N THR A 522 9.28 15.27 11.01
CA THR A 522 10.08 16.48 11.26
C THR A 522 11.17 16.20 12.30
N PRO A 523 12.34 16.88 12.22
CA PRO A 523 13.41 16.74 13.20
C PRO A 523 12.98 17.16 14.60
N ASP A 524 13.66 16.67 15.62
CA ASP A 524 13.44 17.10 16.99
C ASP A 524 14.00 18.50 17.25
N HIS A 525 15.13 18.80 16.59
CA HIS A 525 15.76 20.11 16.54
C HIS A 525 15.71 20.60 15.11
N CYS A 526 15.02 21.71 14.86
CA CYS A 526 14.86 22.23 13.51
C CYS A 526 14.83 23.74 13.48
N PHE A 527 15.15 24.30 12.32
CA PHE A 527 14.85 25.70 11.99
C PHE A 527 13.83 25.75 10.84
N ILE A 528 13.14 26.87 10.75
CA ILE A 528 12.11 27.14 9.75
C ILE A 528 12.62 28.24 8.84
N ASN A 529 12.52 28.04 7.53
CA ASN A 529 12.78 29.07 6.55
C ASN A 529 11.64 29.09 5.50
N ASN A 530 10.78 30.09 5.61
CA ASN A 530 9.64 30.32 4.72
C ASN A 530 9.92 31.39 3.65
N ASP A 531 11.13 31.96 3.61
CA ASP A 531 11.58 32.89 2.58
C ASP A 531 11.88 32.16 1.26
N ASN A 532 12.13 32.90 0.19
CA ASN A 532 12.62 32.34 -1.05
C ASN A 532 14.02 31.71 -0.85
N ILE A 533 14.13 30.41 -1.17
CA ILE A 533 15.35 29.62 -0.96
C ILE A 533 15.99 29.08 -2.26
N LEU A 534 15.54 29.52 -3.42
CA LEU A 534 16.04 29.01 -4.72
C LEU A 534 17.56 29.06 -4.87
N ASN A 535 18.18 30.11 -4.35
CA ASN A 535 19.62 30.36 -4.45
C ASN A 535 20.34 30.38 -3.08
N VAL A 536 19.68 29.81 -2.06
CA VAL A 536 20.27 29.78 -0.72
C VAL A 536 21.16 28.55 -0.60
N GLU A 537 22.40 28.77 -0.20
CA GLU A 537 23.35 27.72 0.13
C GLU A 537 23.03 27.10 1.48
N VAL A 538 23.54 25.89 1.69
CA VAL A 538 23.34 25.14 2.94
C VAL A 538 24.06 25.90 4.07
N PRO A 539 23.33 26.38 5.11
CA PRO A 539 23.92 27.04 6.25
C PRO A 539 24.67 26.05 7.16
N ALA A 540 25.65 26.53 7.91
CA ALA A 540 26.40 25.72 8.87
C ALA A 540 25.53 25.13 9.98
N GLU A 541 24.35 25.67 10.21
CA GLU A 541 23.36 25.18 11.17
C GLU A 541 22.67 23.88 10.72
N LEU A 542 22.67 23.53 9.42
CA LEU A 542 21.99 22.34 8.91
C LEU A 542 22.64 21.06 9.44
N ASP A 543 21.85 20.21 10.06
CA ASP A 543 22.26 18.88 10.51
C ASP A 543 22.22 17.86 9.35
N ARG A 544 23.37 17.71 8.67
CA ARG A 544 23.50 16.72 7.57
C ARG A 544 23.38 15.29 8.07
N GLN A 545 23.79 15.02 9.32
CA GLN A 545 23.74 13.68 9.89
C GLN A 545 22.30 13.18 9.99
N TYR A 546 21.34 14.04 10.36
CA TYR A 546 19.93 13.71 10.34
C TYR A 546 19.46 13.15 8.98
N TYR A 547 19.87 13.79 7.88
CA TYR A 547 19.47 13.35 6.52
C TYR A 547 20.20 12.08 6.10
N ILE A 548 21.45 11.90 6.52
CA ILE A 548 22.20 10.65 6.32
C ILE A 548 21.47 9.50 7.03
N ASP A 549 21.06 9.70 8.27
CA ASP A 549 20.35 8.70 9.06
C ASP A 549 18.99 8.36 8.41
N VAL A 550 18.23 9.38 7.98
CA VAL A 550 16.95 9.17 7.27
C VAL A 550 17.16 8.42 5.96
N ALA A 551 18.19 8.77 5.18
CA ALA A 551 18.49 8.10 3.91
C ALA A 551 18.91 6.64 4.14
N ASN A 552 19.76 6.37 5.11
CA ASN A 552 20.18 5.04 5.49
C ASN A 552 19.02 4.20 6.02
N ASP A 553 18.13 4.77 6.83
CA ASP A 553 16.89 4.10 7.26
C ASP A 553 16.03 3.67 6.06
N ARG A 554 15.91 4.51 5.02
CA ARG A 554 15.15 4.20 3.80
C ARG A 554 15.87 3.17 2.93
N LEU A 555 17.17 3.32 2.80
CA LEU A 555 18.01 2.37 2.09
C LEU A 555 17.91 0.98 2.72
N ASN A 556 18.06 0.89 4.03
CA ASN A 556 17.95 -0.35 4.79
C ASN A 556 16.57 -1.03 4.64
N GLN A 557 15.49 -0.23 4.58
CA GLN A 557 14.15 -0.76 4.32
C GLN A 557 14.01 -1.41 2.93
N ILE A 558 14.72 -0.89 1.92
CA ILE A 558 14.69 -1.43 0.56
C ILE A 558 15.63 -2.62 0.43
N LEU A 559 16.84 -2.52 0.96
CA LEU A 559 17.86 -3.57 0.95
C LEU A 559 17.51 -4.73 1.88
N ASN A 560 16.54 -4.52 2.78
CA ASN A 560 16.25 -5.44 3.88
C ASN A 560 17.48 -5.73 4.75
N VAL A 561 18.39 -4.78 4.82
CA VAL A 561 19.50 -4.79 5.76
C VAL A 561 18.92 -4.33 7.09
N SER A 562 18.82 -5.25 8.02
CA SER A 562 18.65 -4.85 9.40
C SER A 562 19.93 -4.11 9.80
N GLU A 563 19.82 -2.87 10.22
CA GLU A 563 20.96 -2.21 10.88
C GLU A 563 21.50 -3.14 11.94
N GLU A 564 22.81 -3.33 11.96
CA GLU A 564 23.46 -3.89 13.14
C GLU A 564 23.27 -2.90 14.27
N LYS A 565 22.19 -3.11 15.05
CA LYS A 565 21.96 -2.28 16.19
C LYS A 565 23.05 -2.51 17.20
N ILE A 566 23.76 -1.44 17.50
CA ILE A 566 24.78 -1.43 18.56
C ILE A 566 24.11 -1.87 19.87
N ASN A 567 24.75 -2.78 20.54
CA ASN A 567 24.28 -3.28 21.82
C ASN A 567 24.22 -2.15 22.87
N HIS A 568 23.03 -1.82 23.32
CA HIS A 568 22.78 -0.77 24.30
C HIS A 568 22.60 -1.28 25.74
N LEU A 569 22.99 -2.53 26.01
CA LEU A 569 22.97 -3.04 27.37
C LEU A 569 24.02 -2.31 28.23
N PRO A 570 23.75 -2.04 29.52
CA PRO A 570 24.78 -1.56 30.41
C PRO A 570 25.98 -2.48 30.40
N GLU A 571 27.18 -1.92 30.32
CA GLU A 571 28.43 -2.67 30.15
C GLU A 571 28.58 -3.83 31.14
N LYS A 572 28.25 -3.58 32.41
CA LYS A 572 28.31 -4.63 33.46
C LYS A 572 27.33 -5.79 33.18
N LEU A 573 26.12 -5.48 32.67
CA LEU A 573 25.14 -6.51 32.33
C LEU A 573 25.57 -7.28 31.07
N TYR A 574 26.07 -6.56 30.06
CA TYR A 574 26.58 -7.16 28.85
C TYR A 574 27.73 -8.13 29.14
N ASN A 575 28.68 -7.72 29.97
CA ASN A 575 29.81 -8.56 30.37
C ASN A 575 29.37 -9.79 31.15
N ASN A 576 28.43 -9.65 32.11
CA ASN A 576 27.88 -10.79 32.82
C ASN A 576 27.14 -11.77 31.90
N MET A 577 26.46 -11.29 30.89
CA MET A 577 25.80 -12.14 29.90
C MET A 577 26.81 -12.79 28.96
N LEU A 578 27.86 -12.07 28.57
CA LEU A 578 28.93 -12.55 27.70
C LEU A 578 29.77 -13.63 28.40
N GLU A 579 30.06 -13.43 29.70
CA GLU A 579 30.85 -14.35 30.55
C GLU A 579 30.05 -15.54 31.09
N SER A 580 28.77 -15.68 30.73
CA SER A 580 27.94 -16.77 31.21
C SER A 580 28.46 -18.12 30.71
N ASP A 581 28.88 -19.00 31.60
CA ASP A 581 29.49 -20.29 31.32
C ASP A 581 28.50 -21.34 30.79
N THR A 582 27.23 -21.17 31.15
CA THR A 582 26.15 -22.08 30.76
C THR A 582 24.98 -21.36 30.12
N PHE A 583 24.31 -22.07 29.23
CA PHE A 583 23.08 -21.57 28.60
C PHE A 583 21.98 -21.28 29.64
N TYR A 584 21.94 -22.00 30.74
CA TYR A 584 21.01 -21.76 31.82
C TYR A 584 21.25 -20.39 32.51
N ASN A 585 22.50 -20.07 32.85
CA ASN A 585 22.85 -18.78 33.47
C ASN A 585 22.56 -17.62 32.53
N PHE A 586 22.87 -17.76 31.26
CA PHE A 586 22.54 -16.79 30.23
C PHE A 586 21.03 -16.55 30.10
N LEU A 587 20.23 -17.63 30.05
CA LEU A 587 18.76 -17.53 30.02
C LEU A 587 18.19 -16.88 31.27
N LYS A 588 18.76 -17.16 32.44
CA LYS A 588 18.35 -16.52 33.68
C LYS A 588 18.55 -15.02 33.62
N LEU A 589 19.72 -14.56 33.19
CA LEU A 589 20.00 -13.14 32.98
C LEU A 589 19.07 -12.50 31.91
N CYS A 590 18.78 -13.18 30.81
CA CYS A 590 17.81 -12.74 29.81
C CYS A 590 16.41 -12.56 30.43
N LYS A 591 15.98 -13.53 31.23
CA LYS A 591 14.66 -13.52 31.86
C LYS A 591 14.48 -12.41 32.90
N GLU A 592 15.54 -12.10 33.61
CA GLU A 592 15.54 -11.08 34.67
C GLU A 592 15.67 -9.67 34.10
N ASN A 593 16.37 -9.49 32.98
CA ASN A 593 16.78 -8.18 32.47
C ASN A 593 16.19 -7.80 31.12
N LEU A 594 15.66 -8.75 30.36
CA LEU A 594 15.14 -8.52 29.00
C LEU A 594 13.62 -8.72 28.96
N SER A 595 12.92 -7.75 28.41
CA SER A 595 11.51 -7.91 28.06
C SER A 595 11.35 -8.18 26.56
N ILE A 596 10.57 -9.22 26.25
CA ILE A 596 10.39 -9.69 24.87
C ILE A 596 9.09 -9.17 24.32
N LYS A 597 9.18 -8.41 23.24
CA LYS A 597 8.02 -8.06 22.42
C LYS A 597 7.98 -9.02 21.24
N THR A 598 7.21 -10.09 21.36
CA THR A 598 6.92 -10.97 20.23
C THR A 598 5.44 -10.95 19.92
N ASP A 599 5.11 -10.67 18.68
CA ASP A 599 3.86 -11.13 18.10
C ASP A 599 4.08 -12.54 17.57
N ASN A 600 3.55 -13.53 18.28
CA ASN A 600 3.62 -14.95 17.88
C ASN A 600 3.13 -15.19 16.45
N LYS A 601 2.29 -14.29 15.92
CA LYS A 601 1.75 -14.38 14.57
C LYS A 601 2.80 -14.02 13.52
N THR A 602 3.54 -12.94 13.71
CA THR A 602 4.61 -12.49 12.79
C THR A 602 5.71 -13.55 12.68
N PHE A 603 6.06 -14.17 13.80
CA PHE A 603 7.01 -15.29 13.83
C PHE A 603 6.52 -16.52 13.06
N ILE A 604 5.27 -16.93 13.28
CA ILE A 604 4.65 -18.05 12.57
C ILE A 604 4.56 -17.77 11.07
N ASP A 605 4.21 -16.55 10.68
CA ASP A 605 4.09 -16.17 9.28
C ASP A 605 5.46 -16.08 8.60
N TYR A 606 6.49 -15.61 9.28
CA TYR A 606 7.88 -15.64 8.80
C TYR A 606 8.35 -17.07 8.55
N ILE A 607 8.10 -17.96 9.48
CA ILE A 607 8.46 -19.37 9.36
C ILE A 607 7.71 -20.05 8.21
N LYS A 608 6.40 -19.81 8.07
CA LYS A 608 5.60 -20.36 6.99
C LYS A 608 6.10 -19.89 5.62
N SER A 609 6.47 -18.63 5.47
CA SER A 609 6.95 -18.08 4.21
C SER A 609 8.31 -18.60 3.78
N ASN A 610 9.15 -19.04 4.72
CA ASN A 610 10.52 -19.48 4.44
C ASN A 610 10.71 -21.00 4.43
N CYS A 611 9.72 -21.78 4.83
CA CYS A 611 9.90 -23.22 5.09
C CYS A 611 9.22 -24.15 4.08
N CYS A 612 8.46 -23.62 3.13
CA CYS A 612 7.62 -24.46 2.26
C CYS A 612 8.35 -25.10 1.07
N GLU A 613 9.65 -24.85 0.85
CA GLU A 613 10.30 -25.21 -0.41
C GLU A 613 11.42 -26.27 -0.33
N ASN A 614 11.88 -26.68 0.87
CA ASN A 614 13.00 -27.62 0.98
C ASN A 614 13.04 -28.40 2.29
N TYR A 615 13.29 -29.70 2.21
CA TYR A 615 13.43 -30.65 3.35
C TYR A 615 14.48 -30.23 4.38
N GLY A 616 15.65 -29.75 3.92
CA GLY A 616 16.69 -29.20 4.77
C GLY A 616 16.27 -27.97 5.58
N LYS A 617 15.28 -27.20 5.10
CA LYS A 617 14.70 -26.08 5.85
C LYS A 617 13.84 -26.54 7.03
N THR A 618 13.32 -27.74 7.03
CA THR A 618 12.47 -28.26 8.12
C THR A 618 13.29 -28.63 9.35
N LYS A 619 14.49 -29.18 9.19
CA LYS A 619 15.44 -29.41 10.31
C LYS A 619 15.82 -28.10 10.95
N LYS A 620 16.20 -27.14 10.13
CA LYS A 620 16.52 -25.77 10.51
C LYS A 620 15.38 -25.14 11.32
N LEU A 621 14.15 -25.30 10.86
CA LEU A 621 12.96 -24.83 11.52
C LEU A 621 12.75 -25.48 12.90
N VAL A 622 12.89 -26.77 12.99
CA VAL A 622 12.70 -27.50 14.24
C VAL A 622 13.74 -27.08 15.27
N LEU A 623 15.00 -26.97 14.90
CA LEU A 623 16.07 -26.49 15.78
C LEU A 623 15.83 -25.04 16.21
N PHE A 624 15.45 -24.19 15.26
CA PHE A 624 15.17 -22.78 15.49
C PHE A 624 13.97 -22.56 16.44
N THR A 625 12.88 -23.28 16.22
CA THR A 625 11.71 -23.20 17.08
C THR A 625 12.00 -23.77 18.48
N LYS A 626 12.89 -24.75 18.56
CA LYS A 626 13.43 -25.29 19.82
C LYS A 626 14.16 -24.19 20.58
N TRP A 627 15.09 -23.48 19.94
CA TRP A 627 15.81 -22.38 20.55
C TRP A 627 14.89 -21.21 20.94
N PHE A 628 13.93 -20.86 20.10
CA PHE A 628 12.97 -19.82 20.39
C PHE A 628 12.08 -20.17 21.58
N THR A 629 11.58 -21.40 21.65
CA THR A 629 10.77 -21.86 22.79
C THR A 629 11.61 -21.91 24.08
N LEU A 630 12.87 -22.26 23.98
CA LEU A 630 13.84 -22.27 25.07
C LEU A 630 14.08 -20.84 25.61
N LEU A 631 14.27 -19.88 24.73
CA LEU A 631 14.54 -18.50 25.09
C LEU A 631 13.31 -17.77 25.64
N PHE A 632 12.11 -18.13 25.17
CA PHE A 632 10.92 -17.29 25.31
C PHE A 632 9.74 -17.93 26.06
N ASN A 633 9.78 -19.22 26.39
CA ASN A 633 8.71 -19.88 27.15
C ASN A 633 8.98 -19.95 28.66
N LYS A 634 7.96 -19.68 29.48
CA LYS A 634 8.03 -19.70 30.94
C LYS A 634 8.12 -21.09 31.57
N LYS A 635 8.13 -22.18 30.78
CA LYS A 635 8.14 -23.54 31.30
C LYS A 635 9.54 -24.15 31.21
N THR A 636 9.90 -24.86 32.26
CA THR A 636 11.15 -25.56 32.52
C THR A 636 11.73 -26.28 31.30
N LEU A 637 13.00 -26.03 31.05
CA LEU A 637 13.78 -26.51 29.91
C LEU A 637 14.82 -27.51 30.35
N ARG A 638 14.97 -28.60 29.61
CA ARG A 638 16.14 -29.44 29.64
C ARG A 638 17.26 -28.77 28.82
N VAL A 639 18.37 -28.53 29.50
CA VAL A 639 19.53 -27.75 29.03
C VAL A 639 20.40 -28.50 28.05
N ASP A 640 20.32 -29.81 28.03
CA ASP A 640 21.24 -30.76 27.37
C ASP A 640 21.14 -30.86 25.84
N MET A 641 20.20 -30.12 25.22
CA MET A 641 19.92 -30.22 23.79
C MET A 641 20.42 -29.05 22.92
N VAL A 642 21.08 -28.02 23.48
CA VAL A 642 21.47 -26.81 22.76
C VAL A 642 22.99 -26.53 22.75
N GLU A 643 23.79 -27.39 23.37
CA GLU A 643 25.17 -27.10 23.71
C GLU A 643 26.12 -26.79 22.53
N LYS A 644 25.85 -27.29 21.32
CA LYS A 644 26.84 -27.18 20.24
C LYS A 644 26.96 -25.77 19.61
N LYS A 645 25.98 -24.86 19.85
CA LYS A 645 26.00 -23.53 19.22
C LYS A 645 25.58 -22.42 20.19
N PHE A 646 25.75 -22.62 21.48
CA PHE A 646 25.35 -21.66 22.49
C PHE A 646 26.06 -20.31 22.38
N SER A 647 27.34 -20.28 22.08
CA SER A 647 28.10 -19.04 21.93
C SER A 647 27.53 -18.16 20.80
N GLU A 648 27.26 -18.75 19.64
CA GLU A 648 26.73 -18.04 18.48
C GLU A 648 25.33 -17.47 18.76
N VAL A 649 24.47 -18.23 19.44
CA VAL A 649 23.13 -17.78 19.86
C VAL A 649 23.20 -16.64 20.86
N LYS A 650 24.12 -16.74 21.84
CA LYS A 650 24.36 -15.72 22.84
C LYS A 650 24.78 -14.40 22.18
N ASP A 651 25.73 -14.45 21.28
CA ASP A 651 26.24 -13.27 20.58
C ASP A 651 25.16 -12.56 19.76
N VAL A 652 24.32 -13.32 19.03
CA VAL A 652 23.19 -12.76 18.29
C VAL A 652 22.18 -12.06 19.19
N ILE A 653 21.85 -12.67 20.33
CA ILE A 653 20.88 -12.05 21.27
C ILE A 653 21.45 -10.77 21.86
N LEU A 654 22.70 -10.78 22.27
CA LEU A 654 23.37 -9.63 22.86
C LEU A 654 23.48 -8.47 21.85
N LYS A 655 23.78 -8.78 20.58
CA LYS A 655 23.88 -7.82 19.49
C LYS A 655 22.58 -7.03 19.28
N TYR A 656 21.43 -7.66 19.41
CA TYR A 656 20.11 -7.05 19.15
C TYR A 656 19.31 -6.67 20.40
N SER A 657 19.96 -6.55 21.54
CA SER A 657 19.32 -6.13 22.79
C SER A 657 19.33 -4.62 22.94
N GLU A 658 18.19 -4.01 23.21
CA GLU A 658 18.03 -2.56 23.36
C GLU A 658 17.37 -2.17 24.66
N LEU A 659 17.72 -0.97 25.17
CA LEU A 659 17.01 -0.36 26.27
C LEU A 659 15.62 0.12 25.80
N SER A 660 14.57 -0.22 26.54
CA SER A 660 13.23 0.26 26.21
C SER A 660 13.15 1.78 26.29
N LYS A 661 12.23 2.39 25.52
CA LYS A 661 11.97 3.85 25.57
C LYS A 661 11.65 4.39 26.95
N SER A 662 11.21 3.53 27.89
CA SER A 662 10.96 3.89 29.27
C SER A 662 12.21 3.86 30.16
N GLY A 663 13.34 3.40 29.65
CA GLY A 663 14.58 3.23 30.39
C GLY A 663 14.56 2.17 31.51
N LYS A 664 13.47 1.41 31.63
CA LYS A 664 13.26 0.46 32.74
C LYS A 664 13.47 -1.01 32.36
N THR A 665 13.36 -1.34 31.10
CA THR A 665 13.48 -2.72 30.60
C THR A 665 14.23 -2.77 29.28
N PHE A 666 15.01 -3.81 29.07
CA PHE A 666 15.64 -4.08 27.78
C PHE A 666 14.66 -4.83 26.87
N THR A 667 14.62 -4.45 25.62
CA THR A 667 13.79 -5.08 24.60
C THR A 667 14.66 -5.78 23.59
N ILE A 668 14.32 -7.02 23.24
CA ILE A 668 14.96 -7.78 22.17
C ILE A 668 14.18 -7.58 20.88
N ASN A 669 14.87 -7.22 19.80
CA ASN A 669 14.27 -7.22 18.48
C ASN A 669 14.23 -8.65 17.94
N SER A 670 13.09 -9.29 18.10
CA SER A 670 12.89 -10.69 17.72
C SER A 670 13.11 -10.97 16.24
N ASP A 671 12.71 -10.07 15.34
CA ASP A 671 12.80 -10.30 13.90
C ASP A 671 14.26 -10.34 13.42
N LEU A 672 15.11 -9.48 13.95
CA LEU A 672 16.53 -9.43 13.61
C LEU A 672 17.27 -10.67 14.15
N ILE A 673 17.03 -11.02 15.40
CA ILE A 673 17.58 -12.22 16.04
C ILE A 673 17.16 -13.48 15.25
N LEU A 674 15.88 -13.56 14.87
CA LEU A 674 15.35 -14.69 14.16
C LEU A 674 16.01 -14.90 12.78
N ARG A 675 16.26 -13.83 12.06
CA ARG A 675 16.92 -13.88 10.75
C ARG A 675 18.38 -14.34 10.85
N GLU A 676 19.10 -13.81 11.82
CA GLU A 676 20.51 -14.15 12.00
C GLU A 676 20.68 -15.57 12.55
N LEU A 677 19.90 -15.99 13.53
CA LEU A 677 19.87 -17.37 14.02
C LEU A 677 19.52 -18.37 12.91
N TRP A 678 18.61 -17.98 12.00
CA TRP A 678 18.28 -18.78 10.83
C TRP A 678 19.51 -19.07 9.96
N ASN A 679 20.43 -18.13 9.83
CA ASN A 679 21.64 -18.29 9.01
C ASN A 679 22.71 -19.16 9.69
N ILE A 680 22.70 -19.25 11.00
CA ILE A 680 23.64 -20.05 11.80
C ILE A 680 23.30 -21.55 11.75
N ILE A 681 22.02 -21.91 11.56
CA ILE A 681 21.58 -23.30 11.59
C ILE A 681 21.95 -24.04 10.29
N PRO A 682 22.60 -25.19 10.35
CA PRO A 682 22.96 -25.95 9.16
C PRO A 682 21.74 -26.50 8.39
N ASN A 683 21.93 -26.72 7.08
CA ASN A 683 20.92 -27.23 6.16
C ASN A 683 20.97 -28.76 6.03
N ASP A 684 21.04 -29.51 7.13
CA ASP A 684 21.05 -30.95 7.09
C ASP A 684 19.65 -31.55 7.00
N ASP A 685 19.50 -32.68 6.31
CA ASP A 685 18.24 -33.40 6.23
C ASP A 685 17.96 -34.21 7.49
N LEU A 686 16.69 -34.29 7.89
CA LEU A 686 16.19 -35.13 8.97
C LEU A 686 15.17 -36.11 8.41
N GLU A 687 15.13 -37.28 8.98
CA GLU A 687 14.05 -38.23 8.72
C GLU A 687 12.71 -37.68 9.22
N LEU A 688 11.64 -37.99 8.48
CA LEU A 688 10.29 -37.51 8.82
C LEU A 688 9.86 -37.85 10.24
N SER A 689 10.23 -39.05 10.73
CA SER A 689 9.97 -39.48 12.10
C SER A 689 10.63 -38.57 13.12
N GLU A 690 11.89 -38.19 12.91
CA GLU A 690 12.63 -37.29 13.80
C GLU A 690 12.03 -35.91 13.80
N ILE A 691 11.56 -35.42 12.64
CA ILE A 691 10.87 -34.13 12.51
C ILE A 691 9.56 -34.11 13.32
N LEU A 692 8.77 -35.16 13.17
CA LEU A 692 7.49 -35.31 13.89
C LEU A 692 7.74 -35.42 15.40
N GLU A 693 8.61 -36.31 15.84
CA GLU A 693 8.96 -36.48 17.24
C GLU A 693 9.46 -35.19 17.88
N THR A 694 10.38 -34.50 17.19
CA THR A 694 10.93 -33.25 17.74
C THR A 694 9.90 -32.17 17.84
N GLN A 695 9.01 -32.03 16.86
CA GLN A 695 7.93 -31.04 16.95
C GLN A 695 6.96 -31.34 18.07
N ILE A 696 6.68 -32.63 18.28
CA ILE A 696 5.74 -33.03 19.34
C ILE A 696 6.37 -32.87 20.71
N LYS A 697 7.65 -33.24 20.88
CA LYS A 697 8.40 -32.97 22.10
C LYS A 697 8.43 -31.47 22.48
N LEU A 698 8.51 -30.58 21.45
CA LEU A 698 8.60 -29.13 21.68
C LEU A 698 7.27 -28.43 21.82
N PHE A 699 6.25 -28.88 21.09
CA PHE A 699 4.98 -28.14 20.95
C PHE A 699 3.77 -28.90 21.43
N GLU A 700 3.98 -30.14 21.91
CA GLU A 700 2.90 -31.08 22.20
C GLU A 700 1.97 -31.35 21.00
N ARG A 701 2.41 -30.96 19.80
CA ARG A 701 1.71 -31.18 18.54
C ARG A 701 2.63 -30.93 17.33
N VAL A 702 2.27 -31.46 16.19
CA VAL A 702 2.94 -31.16 14.92
C VAL A 702 2.47 -29.79 14.43
N ARG A 703 3.38 -28.87 14.21
CA ARG A 703 3.08 -27.49 13.77
C ARG A 703 3.53 -27.20 12.36
N TYR A 704 4.60 -27.80 11.91
CA TYR A 704 5.27 -27.46 10.66
C TYR A 704 5.73 -28.70 9.92
N ILE A 705 5.34 -28.88 8.67
CA ILE A 705 5.79 -29.99 7.82
C ILE A 705 5.85 -29.57 6.34
N ASN A 706 6.73 -30.25 5.62
CA ASN A 706 7.16 -29.98 4.27
C ASN A 706 6.32 -30.64 3.17
N SER A 707 6.53 -30.20 1.92
CA SER A 707 5.79 -30.54 0.70
C SER A 707 5.90 -31.98 0.20
N GLU A 708 6.80 -32.79 0.73
CA GLU A 708 7.00 -34.20 0.29
C GLU A 708 6.16 -35.23 1.05
N ILE A 709 5.31 -34.77 1.97
CA ILE A 709 4.45 -35.63 2.76
C ILE A 709 3.22 -36.01 1.98
N ASP A 710 2.73 -37.23 2.19
CA ASP A 710 1.50 -37.75 1.63
C ASP A 710 0.35 -36.75 1.90
N ASP A 711 -0.35 -36.36 0.85
CA ASP A 711 -1.47 -35.42 0.88
C ASP A 711 -2.59 -35.84 1.85
N GLY A 712 -2.71 -37.13 2.12
CA GLY A 712 -3.68 -37.71 3.01
C GLY A 712 -3.34 -37.66 4.49
N LEU A 713 -2.13 -37.22 4.89
CA LEU A 713 -1.75 -37.20 6.30
C LEU A 713 -2.26 -35.94 7.03
N VAL A 714 -3.03 -36.18 8.08
CA VAL A 714 -3.57 -35.12 8.93
C VAL A 714 -3.30 -35.38 10.42
N TYR A 715 -3.13 -34.31 11.17
CA TYR A 715 -3.00 -34.31 12.62
C TYR A 715 -4.29 -33.79 13.28
N VAL A 716 -4.85 -34.55 14.22
CA VAL A 716 -6.08 -34.18 14.92
C VAL A 716 -5.75 -33.17 16.02
N LEU A 717 -6.19 -31.91 15.86
CA LEU A 717 -5.92 -30.83 16.79
C LEU A 717 -6.81 -30.90 18.03
N ASN A 718 -8.12 -30.96 17.83
CA ASN A 718 -9.09 -31.04 18.90
C ASN A 718 -10.48 -31.40 18.37
N SER A 719 -11.32 -31.92 19.25
CA SER A 719 -12.76 -32.03 19.03
C SER A 719 -13.41 -30.65 19.08
N ARG A 720 -14.21 -30.34 18.08
CA ARG A 720 -14.74 -28.99 17.88
C ARG A 720 -16.02 -28.68 18.66
N THR A 721 -16.79 -29.70 18.99
CA THR A 721 -18.10 -29.55 19.63
C THR A 721 -18.39 -30.71 20.59
N LYS A 722 -19.50 -30.65 21.33
CA LYS A 722 -20.03 -31.80 22.07
C LYS A 722 -20.38 -33.00 21.17
N ILE A 723 -20.38 -32.81 19.85
CA ILE A 723 -20.58 -33.86 18.86
C ILE A 723 -19.26 -34.56 18.62
N LYS A 724 -19.13 -35.76 19.10
CA LYS A 724 -17.89 -36.56 19.14
C LYS A 724 -17.23 -36.82 17.77
N SER A 725 -17.95 -36.67 16.63
CA SER A 725 -17.45 -36.93 15.27
C SER A 725 -16.96 -35.65 14.51
N ASN A 726 -16.90 -34.50 15.18
CA ASN A 726 -16.46 -33.26 14.56
C ASN A 726 -15.09 -32.84 15.14
N PHE A 727 -14.10 -32.63 14.27
CA PHE A 727 -12.74 -32.33 14.63
C PHE A 727 -12.20 -31.14 13.83
N ASN A 728 -11.23 -30.42 14.41
CA ASN A 728 -10.27 -29.65 13.65
C ASN A 728 -9.05 -30.52 13.40
N VAL A 729 -8.66 -30.62 12.13
CA VAL A 729 -7.48 -31.37 11.73
C VAL A 729 -6.52 -30.45 10.98
N TYR A 730 -5.24 -30.72 11.13
CA TYR A 730 -4.16 -30.00 10.49
C TYR A 730 -3.56 -30.91 9.40
N GLN A 731 -3.67 -30.53 8.13
CA GLN A 731 -3.04 -31.26 7.04
C GLN A 731 -1.53 -31.05 7.08
N LEU A 732 -0.80 -32.11 7.22
CA LEU A 732 0.63 -32.07 7.45
C LEU A 732 1.38 -31.47 6.27
N LYS A 733 1.00 -31.77 5.04
CA LYS A 733 1.63 -31.27 3.82
C LYS A 733 1.43 -29.77 3.57
N THR A 734 0.24 -29.25 3.80
CA THR A 734 -0.10 -27.87 3.41
C THR A 734 -0.13 -26.88 4.57
N GLY A 735 -0.07 -27.39 5.80
CA GLY A 735 -0.23 -26.56 7.00
C GLY A 735 -1.64 -25.99 7.20
N LYS A 736 -2.62 -26.42 6.42
CA LYS A 736 -4.00 -25.94 6.51
C LYS A 736 -4.78 -26.66 7.60
N VAL A 737 -5.62 -25.91 8.28
CA VAL A 737 -6.58 -26.46 9.26
C VAL A 737 -7.93 -26.62 8.58
N PHE A 738 -8.50 -27.80 8.70
CA PHE A 738 -9.82 -28.14 8.15
C PHE A 738 -10.78 -28.49 9.26
N ASN A 739 -12.05 -28.13 9.05
CA ASN A 739 -13.16 -28.63 9.83
C ASN A 739 -13.61 -29.95 9.22
N VAL A 740 -13.47 -31.03 9.97
CA VAL A 740 -13.74 -32.38 9.49
C VAL A 740 -14.92 -32.96 10.24
N LYS A 741 -15.76 -33.63 9.51
CA LYS A 741 -16.75 -34.55 10.07
C LYS A 741 -16.41 -35.98 9.68
N ILE A 742 -16.60 -36.90 10.59
CA ILE A 742 -16.43 -38.34 10.34
C ILE A 742 -17.83 -38.98 10.28
N GLU A 743 -18.01 -39.89 9.35
CA GLU A 743 -19.22 -40.66 9.28
C GLU A 743 -19.46 -41.41 10.59
N SER A 744 -20.69 -41.34 11.12
CA SER A 744 -20.99 -41.86 12.47
C SER A 744 -20.69 -43.34 12.64
N GLN A 745 -20.92 -44.16 11.59
CA GLN A 745 -20.58 -45.57 11.61
C GLN A 745 -19.05 -45.78 11.70
N LEU A 746 -18.28 -45.08 10.89
CA LEU A 746 -16.82 -45.14 10.89
C LEU A 746 -16.24 -44.67 12.23
N TYR A 747 -16.78 -43.56 12.77
CA TYR A 747 -16.34 -43.04 14.05
C TYR A 747 -16.59 -43.99 15.23
N ASN A 748 -17.68 -44.71 15.21
CA ASN A 748 -17.99 -45.72 16.24
C ASN A 748 -17.05 -46.93 16.19
N ILE A 749 -16.56 -47.29 15.01
CA ILE A 749 -15.61 -48.39 14.80
C ILE A 749 -14.17 -47.93 15.11
N LEU A 750 -13.78 -46.76 14.64
CA LEU A 750 -12.42 -46.22 14.72
C LEU A 750 -12.45 -44.77 15.23
N PRO A 751 -12.74 -44.54 16.50
CA PRO A 751 -12.83 -43.17 17.04
C PRO A 751 -11.47 -42.45 17.05
N LEU A 752 -11.45 -41.18 16.63
CA LEU A 752 -10.27 -40.33 16.70
C LEU A 752 -10.19 -39.64 18.07
N GLN A 753 -8.96 -39.35 18.47
CA GLN A 753 -8.64 -38.59 19.67
C GLN A 753 -7.73 -37.40 19.33
N ASP A 754 -7.74 -36.39 20.18
CA ASP A 754 -6.85 -35.26 20.05
C ASP A 754 -5.38 -35.74 20.08
N GLY A 755 -4.62 -35.37 19.07
CA GLY A 755 -3.24 -35.79 18.91
C GLY A 755 -3.01 -37.00 18.01
N ASP A 756 -4.06 -37.65 17.47
CA ASP A 756 -3.90 -38.73 16.51
C ASP A 756 -3.32 -38.19 15.17
N ILE A 757 -2.44 -38.97 14.54
CA ILE A 757 -2.03 -38.76 13.15
C ILE A 757 -2.73 -39.80 12.31
N VAL A 758 -3.42 -39.33 11.27
CA VAL A 758 -4.32 -40.13 10.47
C VAL A 758 -3.94 -40.02 9.01
N LYS A 759 -3.92 -41.14 8.30
CA LYS A 759 -3.88 -41.17 6.84
C LYS A 759 -5.29 -41.24 6.30
N VAL A 760 -5.71 -40.20 5.59
CA VAL A 760 -7.02 -40.10 5.00
C VAL A 760 -7.00 -40.73 3.61
N ASN A 761 -7.74 -41.83 3.44
CA ASN A 761 -7.81 -42.56 2.18
C ASN A 761 -8.96 -42.09 1.28
N LYS A 762 -10.07 -41.63 1.90
CA LYS A 762 -11.23 -41.09 1.17
C LYS A 762 -11.87 -39.95 1.94
N ALA A 763 -11.94 -38.77 1.31
CA ALA A 763 -12.61 -37.59 1.85
C ALA A 763 -13.34 -36.81 0.74
N GLU A 764 -14.46 -36.20 1.09
CA GLU A 764 -15.28 -35.38 0.17
C GLU A 764 -15.76 -34.12 0.90
N TYR A 765 -15.83 -32.98 0.18
CA TYR A 765 -16.46 -31.79 0.72
C TYR A 765 -17.98 -31.89 0.65
N LYS A 766 -18.67 -31.59 1.76
CA LYS A 766 -20.12 -31.44 1.84
C LYS A 766 -20.48 -30.12 2.52
N PHE A 767 -21.57 -29.54 2.07
CA PHE A 767 -22.15 -28.38 2.72
C PHE A 767 -22.90 -28.73 3.97
N GLY A 768 -22.91 -27.86 4.94
CA GLY A 768 -23.73 -27.96 6.14
C GLY A 768 -25.22 -27.85 5.81
N GLN A 769 -26.04 -28.16 6.76
CA GLN A 769 -27.48 -27.97 6.67
C GLN A 769 -27.93 -26.92 7.67
N LYS A 770 -28.88 -26.06 7.27
CA LYS A 770 -29.54 -25.10 8.15
C LYS A 770 -31.05 -25.25 8.10
N ILE A 771 -31.67 -25.02 9.24
CA ILE A 771 -33.12 -25.00 9.35
C ILE A 771 -33.60 -23.62 8.93
N ILE A 772 -34.46 -23.53 7.92
CA ILE A 772 -35.06 -22.30 7.41
C ILE A 772 -36.49 -22.06 7.87
N GLY A 773 -37.09 -23.00 8.55
CA GLY A 773 -38.45 -22.93 9.07
C GLY A 773 -38.98 -24.28 9.50
N LYS A 774 -40.25 -24.31 9.79
CA LYS A 774 -41.03 -25.56 10.01
C LYS A 774 -42.18 -25.63 9.00
N ASP A 775 -42.50 -26.80 8.56
CA ASP A 775 -43.67 -27.04 7.73
C ASP A 775 -44.98 -26.98 8.55
N LYS A 776 -46.11 -27.23 7.89
CA LYS A 776 -47.45 -27.19 8.52
C LYS A 776 -47.63 -28.24 9.62
N ASP A 777 -46.82 -29.28 9.61
CA ASP A 777 -46.84 -30.40 10.55
C ASP A 777 -45.77 -30.26 11.65
N GLY A 778 -45.07 -29.11 11.71
CA GLY A 778 -44.03 -28.80 12.69
C GLY A 778 -42.67 -29.43 12.41
N ILE A 779 -42.47 -30.03 11.24
CA ILE A 779 -41.22 -30.66 10.83
C ILE A 779 -40.28 -29.59 10.29
N ASN A 780 -38.99 -29.64 10.70
CA ASN A 780 -38.00 -28.69 10.28
C ASN A 780 -37.74 -28.74 8.78
N ILE A 781 -37.92 -27.64 8.08
CA ILE A 781 -37.50 -27.48 6.69
C ILE A 781 -36.00 -27.18 6.69
N ILE A 782 -35.25 -28.09 6.08
CA ILE A 782 -33.79 -28.05 6.05
C ILE A 782 -33.34 -27.68 4.64
N THR A 783 -32.42 -26.71 4.53
CA THR A 783 -31.74 -26.37 3.27
C THR A 783 -30.24 -26.52 3.44
N GLN A 784 -29.51 -26.51 2.35
CA GLN A 784 -28.06 -26.46 2.35
C GLN A 784 -27.59 -25.14 2.97
N ASP A 785 -26.59 -25.22 3.83
CA ASP A 785 -25.90 -24.01 4.37
C ASP A 785 -24.61 -23.79 3.58
N ASP A 786 -24.68 -22.95 2.56
CA ASP A 786 -23.56 -22.69 1.67
C ASP A 786 -22.38 -22.00 2.39
N ASN A 787 -22.62 -21.42 3.57
CA ASN A 787 -21.60 -20.79 4.40
C ASN A 787 -20.86 -21.79 5.32
N LYS A 788 -21.28 -23.04 5.35
CA LYS A 788 -20.66 -24.07 6.19
C LYS A 788 -20.26 -25.28 5.35
N GLN A 789 -19.02 -25.27 4.92
CA GLN A 789 -18.44 -26.41 4.22
C GLN A 789 -17.60 -27.24 5.19
N TYR A 790 -17.79 -28.54 5.14
CA TYR A 790 -17.04 -29.52 5.93
C TYR A 790 -16.38 -30.54 5.01
N LEU A 791 -15.18 -30.94 5.41
CA LEU A 791 -14.51 -32.09 4.81
C LEU A 791 -15.01 -33.36 5.55
N TYR A 792 -15.64 -34.29 4.85
CA TYR A 792 -16.12 -35.56 5.41
C TYR A 792 -15.07 -36.63 5.16
N PHE A 793 -14.65 -37.36 6.22
CA PHE A 793 -13.81 -38.54 6.13
C PHE A 793 -14.69 -39.79 6.04
N TYR A 794 -14.50 -40.52 4.97
CA TYR A 794 -15.20 -41.80 4.70
C TYR A 794 -14.32 -43.02 4.92
N ASN A 795 -13.02 -42.86 4.84
CA ASN A 795 -12.03 -43.89 5.13
C ASN A 795 -10.71 -43.26 5.55
N TYR A 796 -10.14 -43.78 6.65
CA TYR A 796 -8.85 -43.36 7.16
C TYR A 796 -8.21 -44.46 8.01
N ASP A 797 -6.88 -44.44 8.12
CA ASP A 797 -6.10 -45.28 9.00
C ASP A 797 -5.46 -44.39 10.07
N ILE A 798 -5.42 -44.88 11.31
CA ILE A 798 -4.70 -44.23 12.39
C ILE A 798 -3.24 -44.66 12.31
N VAL A 799 -2.35 -43.75 11.90
CA VAL A 799 -0.92 -44.00 11.77
C VAL A 799 -0.24 -43.95 13.15
N TYR A 800 -0.64 -42.96 13.97
CA TYR A 800 -0.17 -42.87 15.35
C TYR A 800 -1.34 -42.50 16.26
N ARG A 801 -1.47 -43.25 17.33
CA ARG A 801 -2.53 -43.06 18.31
C ARG A 801 -2.02 -42.40 19.58
N ASN A 802 -2.74 -41.38 20.05
CA ASN A 802 -2.52 -40.72 21.36
C ASN A 802 -1.11 -40.19 21.56
N TYR A 803 -0.62 -39.44 20.61
CA TYR A 803 0.70 -38.85 20.63
C TYR A 803 1.00 -38.02 21.89
N LYS A 804 -0.01 -37.45 22.55
CA LYS A 804 0.12 -36.78 23.87
C LYS A 804 0.56 -37.74 24.97
N LYS A 805 0.22 -39.02 24.90
CA LYS A 805 0.67 -40.02 25.86
C LYS A 805 2.11 -40.41 25.63
N LEU A 806 2.51 -40.48 24.36
CA LEU A 806 3.92 -40.79 23.98
C LEU A 806 4.85 -39.67 24.44
N VAL A 807 4.43 -38.41 24.28
CA VAL A 807 5.19 -37.24 24.74
C VAL A 807 5.32 -37.23 26.27
N LYS A 808 4.28 -37.63 27.03
CA LYS A 808 4.39 -37.76 28.47
C LYS A 808 5.35 -38.86 28.92
N SER A 809 5.35 -40.01 28.27
CA SER A 809 6.28 -41.10 28.58
C SER A 809 7.73 -40.80 28.19
N LEU A 810 7.97 -39.96 27.19
CA LEU A 810 9.33 -39.55 26.76
C LEU A 810 9.88 -38.35 27.53
N VAL A 811 9.04 -37.70 28.37
CA VAL A 811 9.44 -36.57 29.24
C VAL A 811 9.66 -37.06 30.70
N GLU A 812 9.17 -38.24 31.06
CA GLU A 812 9.35 -38.86 32.38
C GLU A 812 10.55 -39.78 32.43
N ASP A 813 11.18 -40.15 31.31
CA ASP A 813 12.49 -40.79 31.20
C ASP A 813 13.57 -39.73 30.85
#